data_61c5699ee3192c159ee4a1315db2688e
#
_entry.id   61c5699ee3192c159ee4a1315db2688e
#
_cell.length_a   1.000
_cell.length_b   1.000
_cell.length_c   1.000
_cell.angle_alpha   90.00
_cell.angle_beta   90.00
_cell.angle_gamma   90.00
#
_symmetry.space_group_name_H-M   'P 1'
#
loop_
_entity.id
_entity.type
_entity.pdbx_description
1 polymer ?
#
loop_
_entity_poly.entity_id
_entity_poly.type
_entity_poly.pdbx_seq_one_letter_code
_entity_poly.pdbx_strand_id
1 'polypeptide(L)'
;MMKIKLVFLFTSFFLFLVNPAICKNSIEVVVHRGANALAPENTNASADSALAHGAKWIEVDVRPSKDQVLFNLHDETLDRTTDGKGRLVDMLAKDVCKLDAGAWFSHKYVGVPVPTIADMLDYLRGKAKVFFDVKRGTSVSQLVKLVREKGFAKNSFFWFGDENMLREFIRIAPDMKVKVNAANVERLKYWQSFCKPAYVEIAPQNITRQFIEYCHRHGILVMAACQEDDTSQFQMCIDKNADLVNLDRPEIFQRVQKRLDLKTILLKIPADGKTLCTSQLQQAIDRIAKKGWGTLVLTPGTYLSGSIFLKSGVTLKLEKGAVLLGSPNPYQYMKADVNANGQDARHDNASMALVVAQNAKDVCIINEGVIDGNGLAVALNADSLHHTGELVDAHYNVRRQRPSEVVRPKLFFFTHCDHVRIGGGEYRSSANWGLSFDLCSNMVLTGLKVHNRAYWNNDGIDIADCQHVSISNCKINSADDGICLKSYHVDSEGNRNIRIDNCDIVSSASAVKFGTASWGGFRDIEISHIRVKDTYRSAIAIESVDGAIINNVYVHDIHAVNTGNPIFIRLGLRAGDRKGSIGNVTIKNLYCQVPFGKPDEAYDLRGPGLDVIHNPIPSSITGIPDNRIGKVTLENIEIEYPGRATKGQAYIPLWRVQDVPEQVKKYPEFSMFGELPAYGFYLRHIENVIFKNVKMKLKESDYRPAIVMDDVENAVMNEVYPNSIFKRKL
;
A
#
# COMPACT_ATOMS: atom_id res chain seq x y z
N MET A 1 68.64 48.26 -21.97
CA MET A 1 67.27 48.70 -21.99
C MET A 1 66.37 47.50 -22.20
N MET A 2 65.86 46.90 -21.11
CA MET A 2 65.10 45.68 -21.12
C MET A 2 63.69 46.04 -20.62
N LYS A 3 62.67 45.89 -21.47
CA LYS A 3 61.25 46.18 -21.13
C LYS A 3 60.65 44.95 -20.44
N ILE A 4 60.33 45.09 -19.16
CA ILE A 4 59.62 44.13 -18.37
C ILE A 4 58.13 44.28 -18.72
N LYS A 5 57.52 43.20 -19.28
CA LYS A 5 56.06 43.10 -19.46
C LYS A 5 55.45 42.53 -18.17
N LEU A 6 54.62 43.33 -17.54
CA LEU A 6 53.81 42.97 -16.39
C LEU A 6 52.58 42.15 -16.90
N VAL A 7 52.53 40.89 -16.52
CA VAL A 7 51.34 40.04 -16.79
C VAL A 7 50.45 40.09 -15.57
N PHE A 8 49.26 40.69 -15.74
CA PHE A 8 48.19 40.64 -14.73
C PHE A 8 47.49 39.29 -14.79
N LEU A 9 47.67 38.48 -13.74
CA LEU A 9 46.89 37.29 -13.49
C LEU A 9 45.55 37.75 -12.85
N PHE A 10 44.44 37.62 -13.60
CA PHE A 10 43.10 37.70 -13.03
C PHE A 10 42.78 36.37 -12.35
N THR A 11 42.93 36.32 -11.03
CA THR A 11 42.34 35.29 -10.20
C THR A 11 40.86 35.58 -10.01
N SER A 12 40.02 34.88 -10.76
CA SER A 12 38.56 34.85 -10.54
C SER A 12 38.26 34.17 -9.22
N PHE A 13 37.99 34.95 -8.20
CA PHE A 13 37.41 34.48 -6.95
C PHE A 13 35.94 34.10 -7.23
N PHE A 14 35.70 32.78 -7.44
CA PHE A 14 34.31 32.25 -7.36
C PHE A 14 33.90 32.30 -5.89
N LEU A 15 33.20 33.32 -5.51
CA LEU A 15 32.39 33.32 -4.28
C LEU A 15 31.35 32.21 -4.42
N PHE A 16 31.60 31.08 -3.81
CA PHE A 16 30.55 30.16 -3.45
C PHE A 16 29.65 30.91 -2.44
N LEU A 17 28.56 31.48 -2.93
CA LEU A 17 27.41 31.82 -2.10
C LEU A 17 26.92 30.51 -1.49
N VAL A 18 27.43 30.21 -0.29
CA VAL A 18 26.80 29.26 0.61
C VAL A 18 25.41 29.82 0.86
N ASN A 19 24.41 29.21 0.21
CA ASN A 19 23.03 29.44 0.56
C ASN A 19 22.90 29.21 2.07
N PRO A 20 22.48 30.18 2.87
CA PRO A 20 22.18 29.93 4.26
C PRO A 20 21.16 28.81 4.26
N ALA A 21 21.42 27.74 5.01
CA ALA A 21 20.46 26.71 5.29
C ALA A 21 19.15 27.40 5.66
N ILE A 22 18.17 27.32 4.77
CA ILE A 22 16.82 27.80 5.03
C ILE A 22 16.39 27.07 6.28
N CYS A 23 16.29 27.81 7.39
CA CYS A 23 15.70 27.33 8.63
C CYS A 23 14.34 26.73 8.24
N LYS A 24 14.19 25.42 8.32
CA LYS A 24 12.99 24.70 7.93
C LYS A 24 11.89 25.23 8.84
N ASN A 25 11.02 26.12 8.34
CA ASN A 25 9.84 26.52 9.07
C ASN A 25 9.06 25.25 9.39
N SER A 26 8.74 25.01 10.64
CA SER A 26 7.91 23.88 11.02
C SER A 26 6.56 24.00 10.32
N ILE A 27 6.10 22.90 9.71
CA ILE A 27 4.78 22.85 9.07
C ILE A 27 3.72 23.21 10.11
N GLU A 28 2.91 24.23 9.85
CA GLU A 28 1.81 24.60 10.75
C GLU A 28 0.65 23.60 10.60
N VAL A 29 0.12 23.14 11.73
CA VAL A 29 -0.97 22.17 11.77
C VAL A 29 -2.31 22.90 11.88
N VAL A 30 -3.16 22.67 10.89
CA VAL A 30 -4.59 23.03 10.87
C VAL A 30 -5.37 21.76 11.19
N VAL A 31 -6.25 21.79 12.17
CA VAL A 31 -7.00 20.59 12.55
C VAL A 31 -8.47 20.77 12.21
N HIS A 32 -8.94 19.92 11.29
CA HIS A 32 -10.25 19.91 10.68
C HIS A 32 -11.34 19.60 11.70
N ARG A 33 -12.27 20.55 11.91
CA ARG A 33 -13.35 20.51 12.92
C ARG A 33 -12.86 20.29 14.36
N GLY A 34 -11.63 20.73 14.66
CA GLY A 34 -10.91 20.26 15.83
C GLY A 34 -10.41 18.82 15.63
N ALA A 35 -9.84 18.16 16.65
CA ALA A 35 -9.41 16.76 16.52
C ALA A 35 -10.63 15.82 16.51
N ASN A 36 -11.38 15.81 15.39
CA ASN A 36 -12.67 15.15 15.21
C ASN A 36 -12.62 13.61 15.36
N ALA A 37 -11.44 13.03 15.22
CA ALA A 37 -11.21 11.60 15.47
C ALA A 37 -10.95 11.28 16.96
N LEU A 38 -10.70 12.26 17.81
CA LEU A 38 -10.37 12.09 19.23
C LEU A 38 -11.45 12.62 20.18
N ALA A 39 -12.29 13.56 19.69
CA ALA A 39 -13.35 14.19 20.46
C ALA A 39 -14.46 14.66 19.50
N PRO A 40 -15.69 14.93 19.97
CA PRO A 40 -16.81 15.32 19.12
C PRO A 40 -16.49 16.58 18.31
N GLU A 41 -16.61 16.48 16.98
CA GLU A 41 -16.27 17.55 16.03
C GLU A 41 -16.96 18.89 16.36
N ASN A 42 -16.30 19.98 15.99
CA ASN A 42 -16.84 21.35 16.15
C ASN A 42 -17.21 21.75 17.57
N THR A 43 -16.53 21.17 18.58
CA THR A 43 -16.75 21.49 20.01
C THR A 43 -15.46 22.00 20.67
N ASN A 44 -15.58 22.58 21.85
CA ASN A 44 -14.40 22.93 22.68
C ASN A 44 -13.56 21.70 23.01
N ALA A 45 -14.17 20.53 23.20
CA ALA A 45 -13.47 19.27 23.48
C ALA A 45 -12.57 18.83 22.34
N SER A 46 -13.03 18.97 21.07
CA SER A 46 -12.18 18.68 19.91
C SER A 46 -11.07 19.69 19.73
N ALA A 47 -11.34 20.96 20.04
CA ALA A 47 -10.31 22.02 20.05
C ALA A 47 -9.22 21.74 21.09
N ASP A 48 -9.57 21.34 22.31
CA ASP A 48 -8.60 20.99 23.37
C ASP A 48 -7.74 19.79 22.95
N SER A 49 -8.36 18.76 22.37
CA SER A 49 -7.63 17.60 21.85
C SER A 49 -6.66 18.00 20.72
N ALA A 50 -7.05 18.92 19.84
CA ALA A 50 -6.18 19.44 18.79
C ALA A 50 -4.98 20.23 19.37
N LEU A 51 -5.25 21.11 20.32
CA LEU A 51 -4.21 21.92 20.98
C LEU A 51 -3.20 21.08 21.73
N ALA A 52 -3.65 20.02 22.43
CA ALA A 52 -2.79 19.05 23.12
C ALA A 52 -1.80 18.35 22.15
N HIS A 53 -2.13 18.26 20.87
CA HIS A 53 -1.30 17.67 19.82
C HIS A 53 -0.64 18.69 18.90
N GLY A 54 -0.47 19.94 19.37
CA GLY A 54 0.35 20.95 18.71
C GLY A 54 -0.31 21.72 17.57
N ALA A 55 -1.65 21.70 17.49
CA ALA A 55 -2.38 22.50 16.52
C ALA A 55 -2.06 23.99 16.67
N LYS A 56 -1.83 24.66 15.54
CA LYS A 56 -1.71 26.14 15.47
C LYS A 56 -3.01 26.79 15.02
N TRP A 57 -3.80 26.04 14.28
CA TRP A 57 -5.05 26.48 13.70
C TRP A 57 -6.16 25.47 14.01
N ILE A 58 -7.31 25.97 14.41
CA ILE A 58 -8.55 25.19 14.54
C ILE A 58 -9.48 25.61 13.41
N GLU A 59 -9.93 24.63 12.64
CA GLU A 59 -10.96 24.87 11.64
C GLU A 59 -12.33 24.79 12.29
N VAL A 60 -13.23 25.69 11.87
CA VAL A 60 -14.60 25.81 12.33
C VAL A 60 -15.57 25.99 11.17
N ASP A 61 -16.66 25.27 11.20
CA ASP A 61 -17.73 25.30 10.21
C ASP A 61 -18.81 26.34 10.59
N VAL A 62 -19.02 27.36 9.77
CA VAL A 62 -19.95 28.45 10.10
C VAL A 62 -21.30 28.28 9.45
N ARG A 63 -22.37 28.14 10.25
CA ARG A 63 -23.76 28.09 9.80
C ARG A 63 -24.70 28.97 10.65
N PRO A 64 -25.73 29.59 10.07
CA PRO A 64 -26.70 30.39 10.81
C PRO A 64 -27.85 29.54 11.33
N SER A 65 -28.36 29.90 12.51
CA SER A 65 -29.67 29.49 13.01
C SER A 65 -30.81 30.31 12.37
N LYS A 66 -32.05 30.01 12.73
CA LYS A 66 -33.27 30.73 12.26
C LYS A 66 -33.20 32.24 12.57
N ASP A 67 -32.71 32.60 13.73
CA ASP A 67 -32.52 33.98 14.21
C ASP A 67 -31.12 34.52 13.92
N GLN A 68 -30.42 33.92 12.95
CA GLN A 68 -29.13 34.37 12.39
C GLN A 68 -27.96 34.33 13.38
N VAL A 69 -28.03 33.61 14.48
CA VAL A 69 -26.84 33.33 15.33
C VAL A 69 -25.97 32.32 14.63
N LEU A 70 -24.66 32.59 14.57
CA LEU A 70 -23.68 31.72 13.88
C LEU A 70 -23.20 30.61 14.82
N PHE A 71 -23.41 29.36 14.41
CA PHE A 71 -23.00 28.16 15.13
C PHE A 71 -21.83 27.46 14.43
N ASN A 72 -21.05 26.72 15.22
CA ASN A 72 -20.02 25.83 14.73
C ASN A 72 -20.61 24.45 14.47
N LEU A 73 -21.05 24.21 13.22
CA LEU A 73 -21.71 22.98 12.80
C LEU A 73 -21.46 22.70 11.30
N HIS A 74 -21.00 21.48 10.99
CA HIS A 74 -20.70 21.13 9.60
C HIS A 74 -21.94 20.89 8.75
N ASP A 75 -22.85 20.02 9.21
CA ASP A 75 -24.02 19.60 8.43
C ASP A 75 -25.11 20.68 8.41
N GLU A 76 -26.01 20.62 7.44
CA GLU A 76 -27.20 21.48 7.42
C GLU A 76 -28.20 21.09 8.50
N THR A 77 -28.13 19.84 8.94
CA THR A 77 -29.04 19.26 9.95
C THR A 77 -28.29 18.95 11.24
N LEU A 78 -29.04 18.87 12.32
CA LEU A 78 -28.54 18.57 13.67
C LEU A 78 -28.38 17.07 13.92
N ASP A 79 -28.91 16.23 13.04
CA ASP A 79 -29.21 14.80 13.22
C ASP A 79 -28.01 13.91 13.49
N ARG A 80 -26.82 14.21 12.91
CA ARG A 80 -25.63 13.37 12.99
C ARG A 80 -24.80 13.60 14.25
N THR A 81 -24.67 14.84 14.64
CA THR A 81 -23.71 15.27 15.68
C THR A 81 -24.36 15.87 16.92
N THR A 82 -25.67 15.80 17.02
CA THR A 82 -26.42 16.24 18.21
C THR A 82 -27.58 15.32 18.52
N ASP A 83 -28.20 15.48 19.68
CA ASP A 83 -29.47 14.86 20.05
C ASP A 83 -30.71 15.57 19.42
N GLY A 84 -30.49 16.70 18.72
CA GLY A 84 -31.51 17.42 17.98
C GLY A 84 -31.82 16.80 16.63
N LYS A 85 -32.92 17.28 15.99
CA LYS A 85 -33.39 16.83 14.68
C LYS A 85 -33.74 18.00 13.78
N GLY A 86 -33.55 17.83 12.47
CA GLY A 86 -33.94 18.80 11.46
C GLY A 86 -32.86 19.84 11.16
N ARG A 87 -33.24 20.84 10.36
CA ARG A 87 -32.26 21.82 9.84
C ARG A 87 -31.96 22.91 10.87
N LEU A 88 -30.69 23.27 11.03
CA LEU A 88 -30.27 24.35 11.93
C LEU A 88 -30.94 25.69 11.62
N VAL A 89 -31.13 26.03 10.35
CA VAL A 89 -31.79 27.29 9.91
C VAL A 89 -33.27 27.40 10.28
N ASP A 90 -33.91 26.32 10.69
CA ASP A 90 -35.30 26.31 11.11
C ASP A 90 -35.45 26.38 12.65
N MET A 91 -34.33 26.31 13.39
CA MET A 91 -34.31 26.30 14.86
C MET A 91 -33.76 27.62 15.44
N LEU A 92 -34.38 28.10 16.53
CA LEU A 92 -33.88 29.29 17.24
C LEU A 92 -32.58 28.98 18.03
N ALA A 93 -31.66 29.91 18.09
CA ALA A 93 -30.39 29.74 18.79
C ALA A 93 -30.56 29.28 20.25
N LYS A 94 -31.54 29.83 20.97
CA LYS A 94 -31.84 29.43 22.38
C LYS A 94 -32.15 27.93 22.52
N ASP A 95 -32.66 27.28 21.48
CA ASP A 95 -33.02 25.87 21.51
C ASP A 95 -31.83 25.01 21.03
N VAL A 96 -31.05 25.48 20.07
CA VAL A 96 -29.78 24.82 19.65
C VAL A 96 -28.78 24.76 20.79
N CYS A 97 -28.64 25.81 21.61
CA CYS A 97 -27.74 25.83 22.76
C CYS A 97 -28.06 24.82 23.87
N LYS A 98 -29.24 24.19 23.84
CA LYS A 98 -29.64 23.14 24.79
C LYS A 98 -29.27 21.73 24.32
N LEU A 99 -28.87 21.57 23.06
CA LEU A 99 -28.58 20.29 22.46
C LEU A 99 -27.22 19.74 22.92
N ASP A 100 -27.18 18.43 23.05
CA ASP A 100 -25.97 17.69 23.33
C ASP A 100 -25.23 17.33 22.02
N ALA A 101 -24.05 17.91 21.82
CA ALA A 101 -23.17 17.66 20.68
C ALA A 101 -22.06 16.64 20.99
N GLY A 102 -22.08 15.98 22.13
CA GLY A 102 -21.01 15.08 22.56
C GLY A 102 -21.43 13.61 22.70
N ALA A 103 -22.66 13.33 23.11
CA ALA A 103 -23.15 11.98 23.42
C ALA A 103 -23.05 11.01 22.24
N TRP A 104 -23.23 11.48 21.00
CA TRP A 104 -23.11 10.68 19.77
C TRP A 104 -21.70 10.12 19.56
N PHE A 105 -20.68 10.86 20.03
CA PHE A 105 -19.28 10.46 19.88
C PHE A 105 -18.86 9.45 20.95
N SER A 106 -19.14 9.76 22.21
CA SER A 106 -18.85 8.88 23.36
C SER A 106 -19.57 9.36 24.62
N HIS A 107 -19.92 8.42 25.49
CA HIS A 107 -20.53 8.71 26.79
C HIS A 107 -19.69 9.68 27.66
N LYS A 108 -18.40 9.74 27.45
CA LYS A 108 -17.47 10.69 28.10
C LYS A 108 -17.84 12.16 27.84
N TYR A 109 -18.47 12.42 26.70
CA TYR A 109 -18.78 13.77 26.24
C TYR A 109 -20.25 14.15 26.34
N VAL A 110 -21.06 13.39 27.09
CA VAL A 110 -22.47 13.74 27.34
C VAL A 110 -22.56 15.12 27.97
N GLY A 111 -23.45 15.97 27.46
CA GLY A 111 -23.68 17.34 27.92
C GLY A 111 -22.74 18.39 27.29
N VAL A 112 -21.94 18.04 26.30
CA VAL A 112 -21.16 19.02 25.54
C VAL A 112 -22.12 19.81 24.63
N PRO A 113 -22.22 21.15 24.73
CA PRO A 113 -23.16 21.94 23.92
C PRO A 113 -22.66 22.16 22.51
N VAL A 114 -23.58 22.49 21.61
CA VAL A 114 -23.23 23.06 20.28
C VAL A 114 -22.75 24.49 20.46
N PRO A 115 -21.45 24.81 20.19
CA PRO A 115 -20.95 26.16 20.45
C PRO A 115 -21.40 27.14 19.36
N THR A 116 -21.66 28.39 19.74
CA THR A 116 -21.73 29.48 18.77
C THR A 116 -20.31 29.84 18.29
N ILE A 117 -20.21 30.48 17.12
CA ILE A 117 -18.91 31.02 16.65
C ILE A 117 -18.36 32.06 17.64
N ALA A 118 -19.25 32.85 18.29
CA ALA A 118 -18.82 33.82 19.31
C ALA A 118 -18.18 33.14 20.53
N ASP A 119 -18.78 32.06 21.05
CA ASP A 119 -18.25 31.30 22.18
C ASP A 119 -16.94 30.60 21.81
N MET A 120 -16.88 30.01 20.59
CA MET A 120 -15.67 29.35 20.11
C MET A 120 -14.49 30.34 19.97
N LEU A 121 -14.73 31.56 19.47
CA LEU A 121 -13.69 32.60 19.38
C LEU A 121 -13.23 33.07 20.77
N ASP A 122 -14.13 33.23 21.70
CA ASP A 122 -13.76 33.57 23.09
C ASP A 122 -12.94 32.45 23.72
N TYR A 123 -13.32 31.18 23.47
CA TYR A 123 -12.60 30.00 23.95
C TYR A 123 -11.19 29.87 23.38
N LEU A 124 -11.00 30.14 22.08
CA LEU A 124 -9.73 30.04 21.36
C LEU A 124 -8.81 31.24 21.54
N ARG A 125 -9.28 32.31 22.17
CA ARG A 125 -8.51 33.54 22.36
C ARG A 125 -7.18 33.28 23.07
N GLY A 126 -6.08 33.62 22.41
CA GLY A 126 -4.73 33.39 22.90
C GLY A 126 -4.24 31.93 22.86
N LYS A 127 -5.07 30.98 22.40
CA LYS A 127 -4.72 29.55 22.31
C LYS A 127 -4.41 29.11 20.88
N ALA A 128 -5.21 29.56 19.90
CA ALA A 128 -5.04 29.20 18.48
C ALA A 128 -5.48 30.30 17.53
N LYS A 129 -5.06 30.17 16.29
CA LYS A 129 -5.62 30.87 15.12
C LYS A 129 -6.82 30.09 14.58
N VAL A 130 -7.70 30.72 13.79
CA VAL A 130 -8.94 30.08 13.31
C VAL A 130 -9.00 30.05 11.79
N PHE A 131 -9.33 28.91 11.24
CA PHE A 131 -9.73 28.74 9.85
C PHE A 131 -11.25 28.60 9.79
N PHE A 132 -11.92 29.52 9.09
CA PHE A 132 -13.37 29.51 8.91
C PHE A 132 -13.75 28.84 7.59
N ASP A 133 -14.44 27.70 7.66
CA ASP A 133 -15.17 27.10 6.55
C ASP A 133 -16.59 27.69 6.55
N VAL A 134 -16.84 28.66 5.65
CA VAL A 134 -18.07 29.42 5.63
C VAL A 134 -19.08 28.77 4.70
N LYS A 135 -20.11 28.16 5.28
CA LYS A 135 -21.15 27.45 4.54
C LYS A 135 -22.15 28.42 3.90
N ARG A 136 -22.78 27.95 2.83
CA ARG A 136 -23.85 28.71 2.13
C ARG A 136 -24.95 29.16 3.11
N GLY A 137 -25.48 30.35 2.90
CA GLY A 137 -26.53 30.94 3.75
C GLY A 137 -26.01 31.76 4.93
N THR A 138 -24.71 31.73 5.22
CA THR A 138 -24.07 32.57 6.24
C THR A 138 -23.97 34.01 5.75
N SER A 139 -24.39 34.98 6.55
CA SER A 139 -24.19 36.38 6.27
C SER A 139 -22.72 36.77 6.41
N VAL A 140 -22.08 37.11 5.28
CA VAL A 140 -20.67 37.48 5.22
C VAL A 140 -20.39 38.72 6.06
N SER A 141 -21.26 39.75 5.97
CA SER A 141 -21.11 40.99 6.72
C SER A 141 -21.20 40.79 8.24
N GLN A 142 -22.12 39.92 8.69
CA GLN A 142 -22.26 39.58 10.10
C GLN A 142 -21.04 38.83 10.63
N LEU A 143 -20.54 37.84 9.85
CA LEU A 143 -19.33 37.10 10.23
C LEU A 143 -18.11 38.01 10.33
N VAL A 144 -17.89 38.90 9.36
CA VAL A 144 -16.77 39.86 9.37
C VAL A 144 -16.86 40.75 10.59
N LYS A 145 -18.06 41.29 10.90
CA LYS A 145 -18.29 42.11 12.10
C LYS A 145 -17.92 41.33 13.38
N LEU A 146 -18.42 40.11 13.53
CA LEU A 146 -18.15 39.27 14.70
C LEU A 146 -16.65 38.96 14.87
N VAL A 147 -15.96 38.58 13.79
CA VAL A 147 -14.53 38.26 13.81
C VAL A 147 -13.69 39.46 14.19
N ARG A 148 -14.05 40.67 13.72
CA ARG A 148 -13.40 41.94 14.12
C ARG A 148 -13.65 42.28 15.59
N GLU A 149 -14.87 42.18 16.05
CA GLU A 149 -15.26 42.43 17.45
C GLU A 149 -14.54 41.48 18.42
N LYS A 150 -14.38 40.23 18.01
CA LYS A 150 -13.65 39.21 18.81
C LYS A 150 -12.13 39.28 18.69
N GLY A 151 -11.60 40.16 17.83
CA GLY A 151 -10.16 40.42 17.68
C GLY A 151 -9.40 39.39 16.87
N PHE A 152 -10.07 38.58 16.04
CA PHE A 152 -9.45 37.49 15.24
C PHE A 152 -9.11 37.90 13.81
N ALA A 153 -9.34 39.14 13.37
CA ALA A 153 -9.13 39.56 11.99
C ALA A 153 -7.72 39.23 11.44
N LYS A 154 -6.66 39.36 12.24
CA LYS A 154 -5.28 39.04 11.87
C LYS A 154 -4.91 37.55 12.08
N ASN A 155 -5.65 36.86 12.93
CA ASN A 155 -5.40 35.48 13.36
C ASN A 155 -6.42 34.51 12.75
N SER A 156 -6.93 34.82 11.57
CA SER A 156 -7.86 33.99 10.84
C SER A 156 -7.62 34.00 9.34
N PHE A 157 -8.15 32.97 8.67
CA PHE A 157 -8.38 32.94 7.24
C PHE A 157 -9.69 32.24 6.92
N PHE A 158 -10.20 32.44 5.70
CA PHE A 158 -11.56 32.07 5.32
C PHE A 158 -11.57 31.28 4.01
N TRP A 159 -12.42 30.29 3.96
CA TRP A 159 -12.85 29.62 2.74
C TRP A 159 -14.36 29.73 2.60
N PHE A 160 -14.85 29.85 1.38
CA PHE A 160 -16.27 30.00 1.08
C PHE A 160 -16.71 28.92 0.11
N GLY A 161 -17.80 28.21 0.45
CA GLY A 161 -18.42 27.21 -0.42
C GLY A 161 -19.15 27.82 -1.65
N ASP A 162 -19.16 29.15 -1.77
CA ASP A 162 -19.82 29.88 -2.84
C ASP A 162 -18.95 31.08 -3.29
N GLU A 163 -18.75 31.22 -4.61
CA GLU A 163 -17.89 32.27 -5.17
C GLU A 163 -18.50 33.69 -4.95
N ASN A 164 -19.83 33.85 -4.93
CA ASN A 164 -20.44 35.14 -4.68
C ASN A 164 -20.17 35.61 -3.24
N MET A 165 -20.21 34.72 -2.28
CA MET A 165 -19.84 35.01 -0.90
C MET A 165 -18.38 35.41 -0.79
N LEU A 166 -17.47 34.73 -1.50
CA LEU A 166 -16.07 35.11 -1.57
C LEU A 166 -15.89 36.51 -2.16
N ARG A 167 -16.59 36.86 -3.25
CA ARG A 167 -16.55 38.20 -3.87
C ARG A 167 -17.09 39.28 -2.94
N GLU A 168 -18.16 39.01 -2.22
CA GLU A 168 -18.68 39.87 -1.17
C GLU A 168 -17.65 40.10 -0.07
N PHE A 169 -17.02 38.99 0.44
CA PHE A 169 -16.04 39.06 1.50
C PHE A 169 -14.83 39.93 1.10
N ILE A 170 -14.28 39.75 -0.10
CA ILE A 170 -13.15 40.51 -0.60
C ILE A 170 -13.49 42.03 -0.68
N ARG A 171 -14.73 42.33 -1.03
CA ARG A 171 -15.19 43.72 -1.11
C ARG A 171 -15.29 44.39 0.26
N ILE A 172 -15.75 43.68 1.30
CA ILE A 172 -16.02 44.30 2.63
C ILE A 172 -14.89 44.10 3.63
N ALA A 173 -14.00 43.10 3.40
CA ALA A 173 -12.88 42.77 4.28
C ALA A 173 -11.58 42.48 3.49
N PRO A 174 -11.09 43.43 2.65
CA PRO A 174 -9.90 43.23 1.82
C PRO A 174 -8.60 43.04 2.63
N ASP A 175 -8.62 43.37 3.91
CA ASP A 175 -7.53 43.23 4.88
C ASP A 175 -7.47 41.83 5.52
N MET A 176 -8.50 40.99 5.34
CA MET A 176 -8.55 39.60 5.88
C MET A 176 -8.09 38.59 4.84
N LYS A 177 -7.54 37.48 5.32
CA LYS A 177 -6.92 36.45 4.48
C LYS A 177 -7.94 35.44 3.97
N VAL A 178 -7.81 35.08 2.70
CA VAL A 178 -8.62 34.00 2.10
C VAL A 178 -7.76 32.80 1.70
N LYS A 179 -8.36 31.63 1.76
CA LYS A 179 -7.85 30.36 1.24
C LYS A 179 -8.69 29.96 0.02
N VAL A 180 -8.04 29.41 -1.00
CA VAL A 180 -8.70 28.85 -2.19
C VAL A 180 -8.25 27.41 -2.40
N ASN A 181 -9.05 26.63 -3.15
CA ASN A 181 -8.68 25.27 -3.54
C ASN A 181 -8.20 25.28 -5.00
N ALA A 182 -7.02 24.72 -5.26
CA ALA A 182 -6.49 24.62 -6.61
C ALA A 182 -5.65 23.34 -6.77
N ALA A 183 -6.01 22.50 -7.74
CA ALA A 183 -5.26 21.28 -8.04
C ALA A 183 -3.98 21.54 -8.86
N ASN A 184 -3.83 22.73 -9.45
CA ASN A 184 -2.70 23.12 -10.30
C ASN A 184 -2.59 24.64 -10.41
N VAL A 185 -1.53 25.11 -11.08
CA VAL A 185 -1.24 26.53 -11.27
C VAL A 185 -2.34 27.24 -12.09
N GLU A 186 -2.94 26.60 -13.08
CA GLU A 186 -3.97 27.19 -13.93
C GLU A 186 -5.22 27.53 -13.10
N ARG A 187 -5.65 26.61 -12.23
CA ARG A 187 -6.77 26.84 -11.32
C ARG A 187 -6.45 27.96 -10.30
N LEU A 188 -5.20 28.00 -9.84
CA LEU A 188 -4.77 29.07 -8.93
C LEU A 188 -4.77 30.43 -9.62
N LYS A 189 -4.33 30.55 -10.88
CA LYS A 189 -4.42 31.79 -11.68
C LYS A 189 -5.86 32.26 -11.87
N TYR A 190 -6.81 31.33 -12.02
CA TYR A 190 -8.23 31.70 -12.06
C TYR A 190 -8.63 32.45 -10.79
N TRP A 191 -8.30 31.96 -9.60
CA TRP A 191 -8.58 32.63 -8.34
C TRP A 191 -7.86 33.99 -8.25
N GLN A 192 -6.59 34.04 -8.66
CA GLN A 192 -5.80 35.25 -8.66
C GLN A 192 -6.33 36.34 -9.59
N SER A 193 -7.20 36.00 -10.55
CA SER A 193 -7.80 37.00 -11.45
C SER A 193 -8.74 37.97 -10.74
N PHE A 194 -9.25 37.64 -9.58
CA PHE A 194 -10.17 38.50 -8.82
C PHE A 194 -9.95 38.49 -7.29
N CYS A 195 -9.10 37.63 -6.73
CA CYS A 195 -8.74 37.70 -5.31
C CYS A 195 -7.22 37.55 -5.10
N LYS A 196 -6.76 37.89 -3.89
CA LYS A 196 -5.38 37.70 -3.46
C LYS A 196 -5.35 36.62 -2.39
N PRO A 197 -5.31 35.32 -2.77
CA PRO A 197 -5.31 34.25 -1.78
C PRO A 197 -4.01 34.30 -0.96
N ALA A 198 -4.13 34.19 0.36
CA ALA A 198 -2.99 34.03 1.25
C ALA A 198 -2.60 32.53 1.39
N TYR A 199 -3.57 31.63 1.18
CA TYR A 199 -3.40 30.19 1.29
C TYR A 199 -4.04 29.50 0.09
N VAL A 200 -3.41 28.41 -0.36
CA VAL A 200 -4.00 27.47 -1.34
C VAL A 200 -4.00 26.07 -0.76
N GLU A 201 -5.16 25.43 -0.79
CA GLU A 201 -5.27 24.03 -0.39
C GLU A 201 -5.22 23.10 -1.61
N ILE A 202 -4.44 22.03 -1.49
CA ILE A 202 -4.15 21.09 -2.57
C ILE A 202 -3.94 19.68 -1.98
N ALA A 203 -4.36 18.65 -2.72
CA ALA A 203 -4.08 17.26 -2.33
C ALA A 203 -2.56 16.98 -2.33
N PRO A 204 -2.02 16.22 -1.35
CA PRO A 204 -0.58 15.99 -1.20
C PRO A 204 0.12 15.48 -2.45
N GLN A 205 -0.52 14.55 -3.18
CA GLN A 205 0.02 13.98 -4.42
C GLN A 205 0.24 15.03 -5.52
N ASN A 206 -0.58 16.08 -5.55
CA ASN A 206 -0.52 17.15 -6.55
C ASN A 206 0.50 18.25 -6.21
N ILE A 207 1.07 18.24 -5.00
CA ILE A 207 2.11 19.18 -4.61
C ILE A 207 3.38 18.86 -5.39
N THR A 208 3.79 19.78 -6.27
CA THR A 208 5.06 19.71 -7.00
C THR A 208 5.98 20.85 -6.57
N ARG A 209 7.29 20.67 -6.78
CA ARG A 209 8.24 21.74 -6.52
C ARG A 209 7.91 23.03 -7.29
N GLN A 210 7.51 22.89 -8.55
CA GLN A 210 7.11 24.03 -9.38
C GLN A 210 5.88 24.75 -8.84
N PHE A 211 4.89 23.99 -8.29
CA PHE A 211 3.70 24.56 -7.68
C PHE A 211 4.05 25.39 -6.43
N ILE A 212 4.88 24.84 -5.53
CA ILE A 212 5.34 25.55 -4.32
C ILE A 212 6.13 26.82 -4.69
N GLU A 213 7.08 26.71 -5.61
CA GLU A 213 7.88 27.86 -6.05
C GLU A 213 7.02 28.94 -6.70
N TYR A 214 5.96 28.55 -7.43
CA TYR A 214 4.98 29.49 -7.96
C TYR A 214 4.21 30.20 -6.84
N CYS A 215 3.67 29.44 -5.88
CA CYS A 215 2.92 29.99 -4.75
C CYS A 215 3.77 30.95 -3.93
N HIS A 216 4.97 30.54 -3.52
CA HIS A 216 5.86 31.36 -2.70
C HIS A 216 6.28 32.67 -3.40
N ARG A 217 6.54 32.62 -4.71
CA ARG A 217 6.81 33.87 -5.49
C ARG A 217 5.64 34.86 -5.50
N HIS A 218 4.43 34.39 -5.26
CA HIS A 218 3.22 35.20 -5.19
C HIS A 218 2.75 35.47 -3.75
N GLY A 219 3.55 35.10 -2.74
CA GLY A 219 3.23 35.27 -1.32
C GLY A 219 2.10 34.38 -0.81
N ILE A 220 1.86 33.22 -1.48
CA ILE A 220 0.81 32.26 -1.16
C ILE A 220 1.44 31.08 -0.44
N LEU A 221 0.89 30.70 0.72
CA LEU A 221 1.29 29.51 1.47
C LEU A 221 0.50 28.29 1.01
N VAL A 222 1.18 27.14 0.91
CA VAL A 222 0.60 25.89 0.44
C VAL A 222 0.15 25.03 1.62
N MET A 223 -1.15 24.76 1.68
CA MET A 223 -1.78 23.88 2.66
C MET A 223 -2.12 22.53 2.00
N ALA A 224 -1.62 21.45 2.58
CA ALA A 224 -1.94 20.11 2.12
C ALA A 224 -3.23 19.60 2.78
N ALA A 225 -4.17 19.05 1.98
CA ALA A 225 -5.40 18.41 2.47
C ALA A 225 -5.12 16.96 2.83
N CYS A 226 -5.11 16.61 4.12
CA CYS A 226 -4.77 15.27 4.65
C CYS A 226 -5.80 14.82 5.68
N GLN A 227 -7.08 14.75 5.26
CA GLN A 227 -8.20 14.40 6.15
C GLN A 227 -8.37 12.90 6.38
N GLU A 228 -7.52 12.07 5.74
CA GLU A 228 -7.51 10.62 5.93
C GLU A 228 -6.35 10.21 6.86
N ASP A 229 -6.49 9.04 7.52
CA ASP A 229 -5.49 8.47 8.45
C ASP A 229 -4.19 8.00 7.77
N ASP A 230 -3.95 8.41 6.54
CA ASP A 230 -2.82 7.96 5.75
C ASP A 230 -1.53 8.68 6.14
N THR A 231 -0.72 8.00 6.97
CA THR A 231 0.61 8.46 7.35
C THR A 231 1.55 8.67 6.15
N SER A 232 1.26 8.08 4.95
CA SER A 232 2.05 8.32 3.74
C SER A 232 1.81 9.72 3.20
N GLN A 233 0.58 10.20 3.29
CA GLN A 233 0.25 11.57 2.93
C GLN A 233 0.93 12.57 3.87
N PHE A 234 0.99 12.28 5.17
CA PHE A 234 1.70 13.12 6.15
C PHE A 234 3.20 13.21 5.83
N GLN A 235 3.84 12.08 5.53
CA GLN A 235 5.23 12.05 5.10
C GLN A 235 5.43 12.84 3.81
N MET A 236 4.54 12.64 2.83
CA MET A 236 4.57 13.35 1.55
C MET A 236 4.48 14.87 1.73
N CYS A 237 3.63 15.37 2.63
CA CYS A 237 3.53 16.80 2.93
C CYS A 237 4.86 17.35 3.48
N ILE A 238 5.52 16.58 4.33
CA ILE A 238 6.81 16.98 4.93
C ILE A 238 7.91 16.96 3.88
N ASP A 239 8.00 15.92 3.06
CA ASP A 239 9.03 15.76 2.03
C ASP A 239 8.89 16.80 0.92
N LYS A 240 7.65 17.19 0.61
CA LYS A 240 7.35 18.22 -0.38
C LYS A 240 7.37 19.65 0.18
N ASN A 241 7.71 19.83 1.46
CA ASN A 241 7.78 21.14 2.14
C ASN A 241 6.48 21.96 2.03
N ALA A 242 5.32 21.36 2.30
CA ALA A 242 4.09 22.10 2.49
C ALA A 242 4.24 23.08 3.67
N ASP A 243 3.60 24.26 3.58
CA ASP A 243 3.67 25.26 4.66
C ASP A 243 2.70 24.94 5.79
N LEU A 244 1.51 24.41 5.43
CA LEU A 244 0.50 23.96 6.37
C LEU A 244 -0.01 22.57 5.99
N VAL A 245 -0.60 21.88 6.95
CA VAL A 245 -1.34 20.64 6.73
C VAL A 245 -2.71 20.73 7.39
N ASN A 246 -3.78 20.37 6.66
CA ASN A 246 -5.15 20.28 7.17
C ASN A 246 -5.51 18.81 7.38
N LEU A 247 -5.80 18.38 8.61
CA LEU A 247 -5.89 16.97 8.98
C LEU A 247 -6.85 16.69 10.14
N ASP A 248 -7.29 15.44 10.26
CA ASP A 248 -8.18 14.93 11.32
C ASP A 248 -7.41 14.30 12.50
N ARG A 249 -6.16 13.86 12.28
CA ARG A 249 -5.36 13.07 13.24
C ARG A 249 -4.04 13.77 13.60
N PRO A 250 -4.09 14.86 14.38
CA PRO A 250 -2.89 15.64 14.75
C PRO A 250 -1.87 14.82 15.55
N GLU A 251 -2.32 13.83 16.33
CA GLU A 251 -1.44 12.98 17.11
C GLU A 251 -0.60 12.04 16.22
N ILE A 252 -1.15 11.60 15.11
CA ILE A 252 -0.41 10.78 14.13
C ILE A 252 0.60 11.66 13.38
N PHE A 253 0.18 12.85 12.92
CA PHE A 253 1.08 13.78 12.24
C PHE A 253 2.24 14.20 13.15
N GLN A 254 1.98 14.47 14.42
CA GLN A 254 3.02 14.80 15.41
C GLN A 254 4.05 13.67 15.55
N ARG A 255 3.60 12.41 15.53
CA ARG A 255 4.50 11.25 15.54
C ARG A 255 5.38 11.19 14.27
N VAL A 256 4.78 11.41 13.10
CA VAL A 256 5.52 11.44 11.83
C VAL A 256 6.53 12.59 11.81
N GLN A 257 6.15 13.78 12.26
CA GLN A 257 7.02 14.95 12.33
C GLN A 257 8.19 14.74 13.31
N LYS A 258 7.93 14.17 14.48
CA LYS A 258 9.00 13.85 15.47
C LYS A 258 10.02 12.87 14.93
N ARG A 259 9.63 11.95 14.02
CA ARG A 259 10.57 11.03 13.35
C ARG A 259 11.61 11.77 12.49
N LEU A 260 11.26 12.91 11.94
CA LEU A 260 12.15 13.69 11.08
C LEU A 260 13.03 14.68 11.84
N ASP A 261 12.56 15.14 13.01
CA ASP A 261 13.31 16.05 13.89
C ASP A 261 14.35 15.33 14.76
N LEU A 262 14.34 14.00 14.78
CA LEU A 262 15.26 13.20 15.58
C LEU A 262 16.65 13.14 14.96
N LYS A 263 17.66 13.30 15.83
CA LYS A 263 19.08 13.28 15.46
C LYS A 263 19.41 12.11 14.57
N THR A 264 19.81 12.42 13.34
CA THR A 264 20.41 11.51 12.41
C THR A 264 21.70 10.96 12.98
N ILE A 265 21.83 9.64 13.08
CA ILE A 265 23.10 9.00 13.41
C ILE A 265 23.78 8.65 12.09
N LEU A 266 24.83 9.40 11.75
CA LEU A 266 25.78 9.04 10.70
C LEU A 266 26.81 8.09 11.31
N LEU A 267 26.85 6.84 10.85
CA LEU A 267 27.85 5.89 11.33
C LEU A 267 29.15 6.08 10.56
N LYS A 268 30.24 6.29 11.30
CA LYS A 268 31.61 6.16 10.76
C LYS A 268 32.08 4.71 10.97
N ILE A 269 31.68 3.83 10.05
CA ILE A 269 32.07 2.41 10.03
C ILE A 269 32.63 2.08 8.65
N PRO A 270 33.42 0.99 8.51
CA PRO A 270 33.86 0.56 7.21
C PRO A 270 32.71 0.34 6.25
N ALA A 271 32.80 0.90 5.05
CA ALA A 271 31.84 0.77 3.98
C ALA A 271 32.52 0.25 2.71
N ASP A 272 33.40 -0.75 2.88
CA ASP A 272 34.30 -1.32 1.87
C ASP A 272 33.78 -2.61 1.22
N GLY A 273 32.61 -3.09 1.66
CA GLY A 273 32.00 -4.35 1.19
C GLY A 273 32.74 -5.63 1.65
N LYS A 274 33.73 -5.51 2.54
CA LYS A 274 34.56 -6.62 3.02
C LYS A 274 34.53 -6.77 4.53
N THR A 275 34.59 -5.66 5.24
CA THR A 275 34.56 -5.63 6.71
C THR A 275 33.15 -5.82 7.22
N LEU A 276 32.94 -6.83 8.07
CA LEU A 276 31.64 -7.12 8.65
C LEU A 276 31.23 -6.01 9.65
N CYS A 277 30.09 -5.37 9.42
CA CYS A 277 29.59 -4.22 10.17
C CYS A 277 28.36 -4.53 11.03
N THR A 278 27.89 -5.78 11.11
CA THR A 278 26.63 -6.17 11.77
C THR A 278 26.52 -5.62 13.18
N SER A 279 27.57 -5.80 13.99
CA SER A 279 27.57 -5.36 15.40
C SER A 279 27.43 -3.83 15.52
N GLN A 280 28.13 -3.07 14.70
CA GLN A 280 28.10 -1.60 14.73
C GLN A 280 26.73 -1.07 14.28
N LEU A 281 26.14 -1.68 13.22
CA LEU A 281 24.78 -1.37 12.76
C LEU A 281 23.76 -1.66 13.85
N GLN A 282 23.83 -2.83 14.47
CA GLN A 282 22.90 -3.22 15.53
C GLN A 282 23.02 -2.31 16.76
N GLN A 283 24.23 -1.98 17.21
CA GLN A 283 24.45 -1.04 18.32
C GLN A 283 23.87 0.35 18.04
N ALA A 284 23.90 0.81 16.77
CA ALA A 284 23.29 2.08 16.39
C ALA A 284 21.76 1.99 16.44
N ILE A 285 21.18 0.92 15.90
CA ILE A 285 19.73 0.64 15.99
C ILE A 285 19.30 0.61 17.47
N ASP A 286 20.02 -0.11 18.32
CA ASP A 286 19.71 -0.25 19.74
C ASP A 286 19.77 1.09 20.48
N ARG A 287 20.74 1.93 20.17
CA ARG A 287 20.85 3.29 20.74
C ARG A 287 19.69 4.18 20.32
N ILE A 288 19.24 4.09 19.08
CA ILE A 288 18.07 4.83 18.58
C ILE A 288 16.81 4.34 19.30
N ALA A 289 16.58 3.04 19.33
CA ALA A 289 15.42 2.43 19.96
C ALA A 289 15.33 2.78 21.46
N LYS A 290 16.46 2.76 22.17
CA LYS A 290 16.52 3.17 23.60
C LYS A 290 16.11 4.63 23.82
N LYS A 291 16.31 5.50 22.83
CA LYS A 291 15.89 6.92 22.88
C LYS A 291 14.45 7.12 22.40
N GLY A 292 13.76 6.06 21.99
CA GLY A 292 12.39 6.04 21.49
C GLY A 292 12.27 6.17 19.99
N TRP A 293 12.94 7.16 19.36
CA TRP A 293 12.85 7.42 17.92
C TRP A 293 14.17 7.92 17.33
N GLY A 294 14.41 7.60 16.06
CA GLY A 294 15.53 8.20 15.33
C GLY A 294 15.83 7.50 14.00
N THR A 295 16.75 8.11 13.25
CA THR A 295 17.17 7.65 11.94
C THR A 295 18.63 7.20 11.95
N LEU A 296 18.85 5.95 11.54
CA LEU A 296 20.15 5.45 11.14
C LEU A 296 20.34 5.73 9.65
N VAL A 297 21.36 6.50 9.29
CA VAL A 297 21.67 6.79 7.89
C VAL A 297 22.90 6.04 7.46
N LEU A 298 22.78 5.28 6.36
CA LEU A 298 23.89 4.71 5.62
C LEU A 298 24.21 5.66 4.45
N THR A 299 25.40 6.25 4.51
CA THR A 299 25.95 7.12 3.46
C THR A 299 26.49 6.29 2.29
N PRO A 300 26.87 6.89 1.13
CA PRO A 300 27.43 6.14 0.01
C PRO A 300 28.59 5.23 0.42
N GLY A 301 28.52 3.95 0.02
CA GLY A 301 29.47 2.89 0.34
C GLY A 301 28.80 1.54 0.51
N THR A 302 29.55 0.46 0.68
CA THR A 302 29.02 -0.91 0.80
C THR A 302 29.24 -1.45 2.21
N TYR A 303 28.16 -1.72 2.92
CA TYR A 303 28.11 -2.19 4.31
C TYR A 303 27.82 -3.68 4.34
N LEU A 304 28.85 -4.51 4.55
CA LEU A 304 28.70 -5.96 4.67
C LEU A 304 28.09 -6.31 6.03
N SER A 305 26.99 -7.07 6.03
CA SER A 305 26.27 -7.40 7.27
C SER A 305 25.64 -8.79 7.24
N GLY A 306 25.57 -9.44 8.39
CA GLY A 306 24.59 -10.46 8.70
C GLY A 306 23.26 -9.83 9.12
N SER A 307 22.42 -10.58 9.87
CA SER A 307 21.11 -10.08 10.30
C SER A 307 21.23 -8.82 11.15
N ILE A 308 20.43 -7.81 10.79
CA ILE A 308 20.17 -6.64 11.63
C ILE A 308 18.69 -6.64 12.05
N PHE A 309 18.43 -6.30 13.31
CA PHE A 309 17.09 -6.28 13.91
C PHE A 309 16.63 -4.84 14.08
N LEU A 310 15.70 -4.41 13.25
CA LEU A 310 15.03 -3.12 13.40
C LEU A 310 14.09 -3.17 14.60
N LYS A 311 14.04 -2.10 15.36
CA LYS A 311 13.24 -1.96 16.58
C LYS A 311 12.23 -0.84 16.44
N SER A 312 11.29 -0.79 17.39
CA SER A 312 10.25 0.23 17.42
C SER A 312 10.85 1.65 17.35
N GLY A 313 10.25 2.49 16.53
CA GLY A 313 10.65 3.88 16.32
C GLY A 313 11.90 4.09 15.46
N VAL A 314 12.51 3.04 14.91
CA VAL A 314 13.74 3.16 14.12
C VAL A 314 13.41 3.38 12.66
N THR A 315 14.01 4.42 12.07
CA THR A 315 14.08 4.63 10.64
C THR A 315 15.47 4.24 10.13
N LEU A 316 15.52 3.29 9.19
CA LEU A 316 16.73 2.99 8.44
C LEU A 316 16.69 3.77 7.11
N LYS A 317 17.65 4.69 6.92
CA LYS A 317 17.76 5.46 5.68
C LYS A 317 19.03 5.05 4.94
N LEU A 318 18.86 4.65 3.66
CA LEU A 318 19.98 4.47 2.73
C LEU A 318 20.01 5.65 1.77
N GLU A 319 21.13 6.37 1.72
CA GLU A 319 21.33 7.41 0.73
C GLU A 319 21.70 6.80 -0.64
N LYS A 320 21.57 7.59 -1.70
CA LYS A 320 21.95 7.18 -3.05
C LYS A 320 23.41 6.77 -3.07
N GLY A 321 23.69 5.54 -3.54
CA GLY A 321 25.04 4.95 -3.55
C GLY A 321 25.40 4.16 -2.28
N ALA A 322 24.53 4.12 -1.28
CA ALA A 322 24.68 3.20 -0.16
C ALA A 322 24.19 1.79 -0.54
N VAL A 323 24.91 0.77 -0.13
CA VAL A 323 24.57 -0.64 -0.32
C VAL A 323 24.65 -1.36 1.03
N LEU A 324 23.54 -1.92 1.50
CA LEU A 324 23.55 -2.90 2.58
C LEU A 324 23.70 -4.29 1.94
N LEU A 325 24.86 -4.90 2.08
CA LEU A 325 25.24 -6.17 1.45
C LEU A 325 25.19 -7.32 2.44
N GLY A 326 24.45 -8.38 2.12
CA GLY A 326 24.41 -9.61 2.90
C GLY A 326 25.74 -10.36 2.94
N SER A 327 26.12 -10.86 4.11
CA SER A 327 27.29 -11.72 4.26
C SER A 327 27.14 -13.02 3.49
N PRO A 328 28.18 -13.54 2.83
CA PRO A 328 28.15 -14.86 2.22
C PRO A 328 28.15 -16.01 3.25
N ASN A 329 28.40 -15.73 4.52
CA ASN A 329 28.46 -16.74 5.58
C ASN A 329 27.08 -16.97 6.22
N PRO A 330 26.43 -18.15 6.06
CA PRO A 330 25.10 -18.43 6.61
C PRO A 330 25.04 -18.34 8.14
N TYR A 331 26.13 -18.54 8.85
CA TYR A 331 26.20 -18.45 10.32
C TYR A 331 26.05 -17.01 10.86
N GLN A 332 26.12 -16.02 9.99
CA GLN A 332 25.94 -14.61 10.40
C GLN A 332 24.49 -14.15 10.32
N TYR A 333 23.57 -15.07 9.97
CA TYR A 333 22.15 -14.78 9.95
C TYR A 333 21.47 -15.41 11.15
N MET A 334 20.60 -14.61 11.78
CA MET A 334 19.85 -15.01 12.96
C MET A 334 18.37 -15.16 12.61
N LYS A 335 17.72 -16.11 13.27
CA LYS A 335 16.28 -16.30 13.19
C LYS A 335 15.55 -15.29 14.08
N ALA A 336 14.41 -14.79 13.64
CA ALA A 336 13.47 -14.14 14.54
C ALA A 336 12.93 -15.16 15.55
N ASP A 337 12.62 -14.71 16.75
CA ASP A 337 12.00 -15.56 17.77
C ASP A 337 10.50 -15.71 17.48
N VAL A 338 10.16 -16.61 16.58
CA VAL A 338 8.76 -16.94 16.24
C VAL A 338 8.13 -17.92 17.21
N ASN A 339 8.94 -18.61 18.04
CA ASN A 339 8.47 -19.59 19.03
C ASN A 339 7.83 -18.92 20.26
N ALA A 340 8.09 -17.64 20.51
CA ALA A 340 7.47 -16.89 21.60
C ALA A 340 5.93 -16.91 21.56
N ASN A 341 5.32 -17.25 20.41
CA ASN A 341 3.88 -17.31 20.21
C ASN A 341 3.35 -18.72 19.88
N GLY A 342 4.15 -19.78 20.08
CA GLY A 342 3.73 -21.19 19.94
C GLY A 342 3.47 -21.63 18.49
N GLN A 343 3.90 -20.86 17.51
CA GLN A 343 3.74 -21.20 16.10
C GLN A 343 5.07 -21.71 15.56
N ASP A 344 5.12 -23.00 15.40
CA ASP A 344 6.26 -23.63 14.75
C ASP A 344 6.29 -23.17 13.29
N ALA A 345 7.30 -22.41 12.94
CA ALA A 345 7.48 -21.97 11.57
C ALA A 345 7.59 -23.20 10.68
N ARG A 346 6.66 -23.36 9.76
CA ARG A 346 6.79 -24.38 8.73
C ARG A 346 8.10 -24.14 8.00
N HIS A 347 8.76 -25.20 7.58
CA HIS A 347 10.07 -25.13 6.94
C HIS A 347 10.13 -24.18 5.72
N ASP A 348 8.99 -23.96 5.05
CA ASP A 348 8.86 -23.03 3.90
C ASP A 348 8.70 -21.54 4.30
N ASN A 349 8.44 -21.25 5.58
CA ASN A 349 8.38 -19.88 6.11
C ASN A 349 9.46 -19.65 7.19
N ALA A 350 10.70 -19.95 6.86
CA ALA A 350 11.84 -19.73 7.75
C ALA A 350 11.99 -18.24 8.14
N SER A 351 12.35 -18.00 9.41
CA SER A 351 12.40 -16.66 10.01
C SER A 351 13.76 -15.96 9.91
N MET A 352 14.73 -16.58 9.23
CA MET A 352 16.07 -16.03 9.02
C MET A 352 16.09 -15.01 7.88
N ALA A 353 16.62 -13.81 8.11
CA ALA A 353 16.71 -12.77 7.09
C ALA A 353 17.89 -11.81 7.32
N LEU A 354 18.22 -11.02 6.28
CA LEU A 354 19.20 -9.95 6.39
C LEU A 354 18.67 -8.79 7.26
N VAL A 355 17.42 -8.37 7.02
CA VAL A 355 16.74 -7.34 7.81
C VAL A 355 15.55 -7.95 8.51
N VAL A 356 15.55 -7.92 9.82
CA VAL A 356 14.52 -8.50 10.67
C VAL A 356 13.84 -7.41 11.47
N ALA A 357 12.52 -7.49 11.64
CA ALA A 357 11.79 -6.74 12.65
C ALA A 357 10.78 -7.66 13.34
N GLN A 358 10.71 -7.58 14.67
CA GLN A 358 9.88 -8.47 15.46
C GLN A 358 9.21 -7.71 16.61
N ASN A 359 7.89 -7.86 16.77
CA ASN A 359 7.11 -7.18 17.81
C ASN A 359 7.37 -5.67 17.85
N ALA A 360 7.62 -5.05 16.69
CA ALA A 360 8.06 -3.67 16.59
C ALA A 360 6.94 -2.78 16.05
N LYS A 361 6.89 -1.55 16.57
CA LYS A 361 5.95 -0.52 16.11
C LYS A 361 6.70 0.62 15.44
N ASP A 362 6.06 1.22 14.43
CA ASP A 362 6.61 2.40 13.78
C ASP A 362 8.00 2.18 13.18
N VAL A 363 8.16 1.11 12.42
CA VAL A 363 9.41 0.82 11.70
C VAL A 363 9.35 1.45 10.31
N CYS A 364 10.41 2.19 9.95
CA CYS A 364 10.47 2.85 8.66
C CYS A 364 11.77 2.52 7.91
N ILE A 365 11.69 2.29 6.60
CA ILE A 365 12.84 2.21 5.70
C ILE A 365 12.64 3.23 4.58
N ILE A 366 13.59 4.16 4.46
CA ILE A 366 13.67 5.13 3.36
C ILE A 366 14.90 4.74 2.53
N ASN A 367 14.70 4.16 1.38
CA ASN A 367 15.79 3.62 0.59
C ASN A 367 15.94 4.41 -0.73
N GLU A 368 17.09 5.06 -0.91
CA GLU A 368 17.54 5.65 -2.17
C GLU A 368 18.73 4.87 -2.76
N GLY A 369 19.20 3.85 -2.06
CA GLY A 369 20.29 2.97 -2.40
C GLY A 369 19.84 1.55 -2.73
N VAL A 370 20.60 0.56 -2.26
CA VAL A 370 20.39 -0.87 -2.53
C VAL A 370 20.45 -1.69 -1.23
N ILE A 371 19.51 -2.61 -1.06
CA ILE A 371 19.63 -3.71 -0.09
C ILE A 371 19.77 -5.00 -0.88
N ASP A 372 20.95 -5.61 -0.79
CA ASP A 372 21.38 -6.78 -1.56
C ASP A 372 21.64 -7.96 -0.61
N GLY A 373 20.87 -9.02 -0.78
CA GLY A 373 20.99 -10.22 0.05
C GLY A 373 22.23 -11.07 -0.22
N ASN A 374 22.94 -10.83 -1.33
CA ASN A 374 24.09 -11.65 -1.77
C ASN A 374 23.72 -13.14 -1.86
N GLY A 375 22.49 -13.43 -2.25
CA GLY A 375 21.82 -14.70 -2.03
C GLY A 375 22.44 -15.91 -2.69
N LEU A 376 23.01 -15.73 -3.88
CA LEU A 376 23.73 -16.83 -4.55
C LEU A 376 24.95 -17.26 -3.74
N ALA A 377 25.76 -16.32 -3.27
CA ALA A 377 26.96 -16.62 -2.49
C ALA A 377 26.61 -17.30 -1.17
N VAL A 378 25.57 -16.81 -0.46
CA VAL A 378 25.08 -17.43 0.77
C VAL A 378 24.58 -18.85 0.53
N ALA A 379 23.76 -19.06 -0.50
CA ALA A 379 23.15 -20.34 -0.79
C ALA A 379 24.19 -21.39 -1.18
N LEU A 380 25.16 -21.04 -2.02
CA LEU A 380 26.24 -21.93 -2.42
C LEU A 380 27.17 -22.24 -1.24
N ASN A 381 27.40 -21.31 -0.33
CA ASN A 381 28.19 -21.57 0.87
C ASN A 381 27.42 -22.48 1.83
N ALA A 382 26.12 -22.29 2.03
CA ALA A 382 25.29 -23.19 2.83
C ALA A 382 25.30 -24.62 2.25
N ASP A 383 25.22 -24.75 0.92
CA ASP A 383 25.32 -26.03 0.23
C ASP A 383 26.68 -26.73 0.46
N SER A 384 27.78 -25.98 0.29
CA SER A 384 29.13 -26.46 0.56
C SER A 384 29.32 -26.95 2.00
N LEU A 385 28.86 -26.13 2.98
CA LEU A 385 28.93 -26.48 4.40
C LEU A 385 28.07 -27.68 4.77
N HIS A 386 26.94 -27.89 4.08
CA HIS A 386 26.15 -29.10 4.25
C HIS A 386 26.90 -30.34 3.79
N HIS A 387 27.54 -30.29 2.63
CA HIS A 387 28.30 -31.42 2.10
C HIS A 387 29.58 -31.73 2.87
N THR A 388 30.19 -30.75 3.53
CA THR A 388 31.33 -30.98 4.44
C THR A 388 30.90 -31.46 5.82
N GLY A 389 29.59 -31.48 6.12
CA GLY A 389 29.05 -31.89 7.42
C GLY A 389 29.13 -30.80 8.50
N GLU A 390 29.59 -29.59 8.15
CA GLU A 390 29.66 -28.44 9.07
C GLU A 390 28.27 -27.84 9.34
N LEU A 391 27.38 -27.80 8.34
CA LEU A 391 26.00 -27.33 8.46
C LEU A 391 25.05 -28.51 8.36
N VAL A 392 24.21 -28.73 9.40
CA VAL A 392 23.16 -29.75 9.37
C VAL A 392 21.87 -29.14 8.81
N ASP A 393 21.48 -29.55 7.62
CA ASP A 393 20.20 -29.20 7.00
C ASP A 393 19.30 -30.46 6.94
N ALA A 394 18.42 -30.61 7.94
CA ALA A 394 17.51 -31.75 8.05
C ALA A 394 16.47 -31.84 6.91
N HIS A 395 16.29 -30.74 6.17
CA HIS A 395 15.33 -30.62 5.07
C HIS A 395 16.01 -30.44 3.71
N TYR A 396 17.30 -30.77 3.61
CA TYR A 396 18.04 -30.66 2.35
C TYR A 396 17.32 -31.37 1.20
N ASN A 397 17.13 -30.67 0.11
CA ASN A 397 16.43 -31.23 -1.04
C ASN A 397 17.37 -32.08 -1.91
N VAL A 398 17.48 -33.35 -1.59
CA VAL A 398 18.37 -34.31 -2.29
C VAL A 398 18.04 -34.43 -3.78
N ARG A 399 16.75 -34.39 -4.16
CA ARG A 399 16.31 -34.52 -5.56
C ARG A 399 16.82 -33.32 -6.41
N ARG A 400 16.84 -32.13 -5.84
CA ARG A 400 17.25 -30.88 -6.53
C ARG A 400 18.65 -30.42 -6.14
N GLN A 401 19.33 -31.19 -5.29
CA GLN A 401 20.65 -30.90 -4.78
C GLN A 401 20.78 -29.44 -4.30
N ARG A 402 19.95 -29.05 -3.35
CA ARG A 402 19.94 -27.70 -2.82
C ARG A 402 19.62 -27.64 -1.33
N PRO A 403 20.23 -26.69 -0.58
CA PRO A 403 19.87 -26.44 0.80
C PRO A 403 18.41 -25.99 0.92
N SER A 404 17.78 -26.35 2.03
CA SER A 404 16.39 -26.01 2.33
C SER A 404 16.22 -24.51 2.61
N GLU A 405 14.97 -24.07 2.65
CA GLU A 405 14.59 -22.70 3.02
C GLU A 405 15.02 -22.34 4.46
N VAL A 406 15.14 -23.32 5.33
CA VAL A 406 15.48 -23.14 6.76
C VAL A 406 16.88 -22.58 6.99
N VAL A 407 17.82 -22.87 6.09
CA VAL A 407 19.24 -22.47 6.19
C VAL A 407 19.61 -21.35 5.20
N ARG A 408 18.65 -20.86 4.45
CA ARG A 408 18.82 -19.78 3.48
C ARG A 408 18.07 -18.52 3.93
N PRO A 409 18.78 -17.37 4.14
CA PRO A 409 18.11 -16.16 4.61
C PRO A 409 17.22 -15.53 3.54
N LYS A 410 16.08 -15.01 3.97
CA LYS A 410 15.27 -14.05 3.23
C LYS A 410 15.97 -12.70 3.17
N LEU A 411 15.49 -11.80 2.33
CA LEU A 411 15.96 -10.42 2.38
C LEU A 411 15.39 -9.72 3.61
N PHE A 412 14.07 -9.78 3.78
CA PHE A 412 13.35 -9.24 4.95
C PHE A 412 12.50 -10.35 5.59
N PHE A 413 12.43 -10.30 6.91
CA PHE A 413 11.42 -10.99 7.67
C PHE A 413 10.90 -10.11 8.81
N PHE A 414 9.69 -9.57 8.65
CA PHE A 414 9.02 -8.77 9.66
C PHE A 414 7.84 -9.56 10.22
N THR A 415 7.75 -9.67 11.54
CA THR A 415 6.69 -10.42 12.20
C THR A 415 6.11 -9.65 13.39
N HIS A 416 4.77 -9.68 13.55
CA HIS A 416 4.04 -8.99 14.61
C HIS A 416 4.40 -7.49 14.70
N CYS A 417 4.61 -6.86 13.55
CA CYS A 417 4.93 -5.44 13.48
C CYS A 417 3.69 -4.61 13.15
N ASP A 418 3.64 -3.42 13.72
CA ASP A 418 2.54 -2.48 13.51
C ASP A 418 3.08 -1.13 13.02
N HIS A 419 2.39 -0.50 12.06
CA HIS A 419 2.83 0.73 11.41
C HIS A 419 4.21 0.61 10.74
N VAL A 420 4.29 -0.24 9.70
CA VAL A 420 5.52 -0.45 8.92
C VAL A 420 5.47 0.36 7.62
N ARG A 421 6.57 1.04 7.30
CA ARG A 421 6.71 1.82 6.07
C ARG A 421 8.01 1.48 5.37
N ILE A 422 7.90 1.15 4.09
CA ILE A 422 9.06 0.91 3.24
C ILE A 422 8.87 1.68 1.93
N GLY A 423 9.76 2.61 1.67
CA GLY A 423 9.68 3.49 0.51
C GLY A 423 10.94 3.54 -0.32
N GLY A 424 10.75 3.45 -1.65
CA GLY A 424 11.82 3.61 -2.64
C GLY A 424 12.86 2.50 -2.68
N GLY A 425 13.94 2.74 -3.42
CA GLY A 425 15.16 1.91 -3.48
C GLY A 425 15.07 0.59 -4.23
N GLU A 426 16.21 -0.08 -4.26
CA GLU A 426 16.35 -1.40 -4.88
C GLU A 426 16.55 -2.47 -3.79
N TYR A 427 15.86 -3.58 -3.94
CA TYR A 427 15.85 -4.75 -3.06
C TYR A 427 16.12 -5.97 -3.92
N ARG A 428 17.22 -6.71 -3.66
CA ARG A 428 17.62 -7.75 -4.59
C ARG A 428 18.34 -8.93 -3.98
N SER A 429 18.41 -10.00 -4.76
CA SER A 429 19.33 -11.13 -4.58
C SER A 429 19.25 -11.76 -3.19
N SER A 430 18.07 -12.12 -2.69
CA SER A 430 17.97 -12.93 -1.48
C SER A 430 18.36 -14.40 -1.76
N ALA A 431 18.71 -15.14 -0.71
CA ALA A 431 18.93 -16.58 -0.83
C ALA A 431 17.62 -17.38 -0.76
N ASN A 432 16.53 -16.76 -0.39
CA ASN A 432 15.18 -17.32 -0.23
C ASN A 432 14.15 -16.24 -0.66
N TRP A 433 12.98 -16.15 -0.02
CA TRP A 433 11.99 -15.11 -0.33
C TRP A 433 12.57 -13.69 -0.20
N GLY A 434 11.97 -12.76 -0.93
CA GLY A 434 12.37 -11.37 -0.90
C GLY A 434 11.92 -10.65 0.37
N LEU A 435 10.88 -9.83 0.25
CA LEU A 435 10.32 -9.07 1.37
C LEU A 435 9.16 -9.82 1.99
N SER A 436 9.35 -10.41 3.17
CA SER A 436 8.37 -11.26 3.84
C SER A 436 7.84 -10.60 5.11
N PHE A 437 6.51 -10.52 5.21
CA PHE A 437 5.77 -9.94 6.33
C PHE A 437 4.77 -10.97 6.86
N ASP A 438 4.79 -11.21 8.17
CA ASP A 438 3.97 -12.19 8.85
C ASP A 438 3.26 -11.57 10.06
N LEU A 439 1.94 -11.70 10.17
CA LEU A 439 1.12 -11.14 11.26
C LEU A 439 1.37 -9.64 11.51
N CYS A 440 1.63 -8.88 10.47
CA CYS A 440 1.87 -7.43 10.56
C CYS A 440 0.59 -6.64 10.24
N SER A 441 0.53 -5.40 10.73
CA SER A 441 -0.60 -4.51 10.49
C SER A 441 -0.19 -3.09 10.11
N ASN A 442 -1.11 -2.36 9.45
CA ASN A 442 -0.93 -0.95 9.08
C ASN A 442 0.36 -0.72 8.29
N MET A 443 0.50 -1.42 7.16
CA MET A 443 1.72 -1.38 6.35
C MET A 443 1.55 -0.57 5.07
N VAL A 444 2.60 0.17 4.71
CA VAL A 444 2.71 0.87 3.42
C VAL A 444 4.04 0.53 2.75
N LEU A 445 3.95 -0.11 1.59
CA LEU A 445 5.07 -0.46 0.73
C LEU A 445 4.92 0.31 -0.60
N THR A 446 5.82 1.25 -0.91
CA THR A 446 5.61 2.10 -2.09
C THR A 446 6.90 2.42 -2.84
N GLY A 447 6.82 2.37 -4.18
CA GLY A 447 7.94 2.75 -5.06
C GLY A 447 9.13 1.80 -5.03
N LEU A 448 8.94 0.55 -4.61
CA LEU A 448 10.01 -0.44 -4.47
C LEU A 448 10.42 -1.00 -5.83
N LYS A 449 11.73 -1.21 -6.02
CA LYS A 449 12.29 -1.99 -7.13
C LYS A 449 12.81 -3.30 -6.58
N VAL A 450 12.04 -4.37 -6.75
CA VAL A 450 12.42 -5.70 -6.27
C VAL A 450 12.95 -6.51 -7.44
N HIS A 451 14.22 -6.93 -7.37
CA HIS A 451 14.86 -7.80 -8.36
C HIS A 451 15.41 -9.04 -7.65
N ASN A 452 14.58 -10.07 -7.51
CA ASN A 452 14.91 -11.25 -6.72
C ASN A 452 14.99 -12.51 -7.60
N ARG A 453 16.16 -12.74 -8.19
CA ARG A 453 16.46 -13.85 -9.13
C ARG A 453 17.80 -14.53 -8.87
N ALA A 454 18.28 -14.50 -7.62
CA ALA A 454 19.60 -15.03 -7.29
C ALA A 454 19.63 -16.55 -7.10
N TYR A 455 18.54 -17.13 -6.58
CA TYR A 455 18.48 -18.53 -6.24
C TYR A 455 17.04 -19.08 -6.30
N TRP A 456 16.78 -20.24 -5.72
CA TRP A 456 15.47 -20.87 -5.61
C TRP A 456 14.57 -20.13 -4.60
N ASN A 457 13.25 -20.18 -4.81
CA ASN A 457 12.24 -19.55 -3.93
C ASN A 457 12.46 -18.04 -3.79
N ASN A 458 12.83 -17.41 -4.86
CA ASN A 458 13.04 -15.97 -4.86
C ASN A 458 11.73 -15.24 -5.21
N ASP A 459 10.76 -15.33 -4.28
CA ASP A 459 9.52 -14.55 -4.31
C ASP A 459 9.85 -13.04 -4.22
N GLY A 460 8.98 -12.18 -4.70
CA GLY A 460 9.16 -10.73 -4.62
C GLY A 460 8.73 -10.18 -3.26
N ILE A 461 7.42 -10.13 -3.02
CA ILE A 461 6.80 -9.63 -1.78
C ILE A 461 5.80 -10.66 -1.27
N ASP A 462 5.98 -11.13 -0.05
CA ASP A 462 5.12 -12.09 0.63
C ASP A 462 4.39 -11.43 1.81
N ILE A 463 3.08 -11.49 1.81
CA ILE A 463 2.20 -10.96 2.86
C ILE A 463 1.47 -12.13 3.49
N ALA A 464 1.78 -12.47 4.73
CA ALA A 464 1.19 -13.59 5.44
C ALA A 464 0.37 -13.12 6.64
N ASP A 465 -0.93 -13.42 6.64
CA ASP A 465 -1.86 -13.11 7.75
C ASP A 465 -1.79 -11.65 8.24
N CYS A 466 -1.59 -10.71 7.31
CA CYS A 466 -1.45 -9.28 7.59
C CYS A 466 -2.74 -8.52 7.40
N GLN A 467 -2.85 -7.35 8.05
CA GLN A 467 -4.05 -6.51 8.00
C GLN A 467 -3.71 -5.06 7.65
N HIS A 468 -4.61 -4.40 6.88
CA HIS A 468 -4.45 -3.01 6.48
C HIS A 468 -3.12 -2.74 5.76
N VAL A 469 -2.92 -3.40 4.61
CA VAL A 469 -1.69 -3.30 3.82
C VAL A 469 -1.93 -2.58 2.51
N SER A 470 -1.09 -1.62 2.20
CA SER A 470 -1.04 -0.94 0.91
C SER A 470 0.29 -1.20 0.22
N ILE A 471 0.25 -1.77 -0.99
CA ILE A 471 1.42 -1.96 -1.86
C ILE A 471 1.17 -1.17 -3.14
N SER A 472 2.04 -0.21 -3.47
CA SER A 472 1.79 0.65 -4.62
C SER A 472 3.06 1.09 -5.35
N ASN A 473 2.91 1.34 -6.67
CA ASN A 473 3.99 1.91 -7.49
C ASN A 473 5.27 1.06 -7.50
N CYS A 474 5.16 -0.25 -7.35
CA CYS A 474 6.31 -1.16 -7.26
C CYS A 474 6.65 -1.79 -8.61
N LYS A 475 7.94 -2.08 -8.81
CA LYS A 475 8.46 -2.86 -9.94
C LYS A 475 9.09 -4.12 -9.41
N ILE A 476 8.54 -5.27 -9.81
CA ILE A 476 8.91 -6.56 -9.25
C ILE A 476 9.38 -7.47 -10.39
N ASN A 477 10.53 -8.09 -10.21
CA ASN A 477 11.08 -9.13 -11.07
C ASN A 477 11.62 -10.26 -10.19
N SER A 478 10.90 -11.38 -10.15
CA SER A 478 11.13 -12.50 -9.24
C SER A 478 11.35 -13.83 -9.99
N ALA A 479 12.15 -14.72 -9.42
CA ALA A 479 12.31 -16.08 -9.94
C ALA A 479 11.26 -17.07 -9.40
N ASP A 480 10.42 -16.64 -8.46
CA ASP A 480 9.22 -17.33 -7.99
C ASP A 480 8.05 -16.32 -8.00
N ASP A 481 7.03 -16.44 -7.15
CA ASP A 481 5.84 -15.58 -7.17
C ASP A 481 6.19 -14.08 -7.02
N GLY A 482 5.45 -13.21 -7.72
CA GLY A 482 5.71 -11.75 -7.71
C GLY A 482 5.25 -11.07 -6.43
N ILE A 483 3.94 -10.94 -6.25
CA ILE A 483 3.30 -10.56 -4.98
C ILE A 483 2.45 -11.74 -4.53
N CYS A 484 2.77 -12.27 -3.36
CA CYS A 484 2.12 -13.46 -2.85
C CYS A 484 1.44 -13.20 -1.50
N LEU A 485 0.13 -13.42 -1.44
CA LEU A 485 -0.63 -13.41 -0.19
C LEU A 485 -0.69 -14.84 0.34
N LYS A 486 -0.14 -15.08 1.51
CA LYS A 486 -0.10 -16.39 2.18
C LYS A 486 -0.88 -16.34 3.49
N SER A 487 -1.32 -17.48 3.99
CA SER A 487 -1.94 -17.56 5.31
C SER A 487 -1.49 -18.86 5.98
N TYR A 488 -0.75 -18.72 7.07
CA TYR A 488 -0.19 -19.86 7.82
C TYR A 488 -0.90 -20.13 9.14
N HIS A 489 -1.60 -19.14 9.69
CA HIS A 489 -2.11 -19.18 11.04
C HIS A 489 -3.61 -19.48 11.03
N VAL A 490 -3.97 -20.70 11.48
CA VAL A 490 -5.36 -21.19 11.46
C VAL A 490 -6.32 -20.30 12.26
N ASP A 491 -5.83 -19.76 13.37
CA ASP A 491 -6.62 -18.93 14.31
C ASP A 491 -6.52 -17.43 14.00
N SER A 492 -5.79 -17.05 12.94
CA SER A 492 -5.72 -15.65 12.48
C SER A 492 -6.95 -15.29 11.65
N GLU A 493 -7.23 -13.98 11.54
CA GLU A 493 -8.22 -13.49 10.57
C GLU A 493 -7.73 -13.61 9.11
N GLY A 494 -6.48 -14.05 8.90
CA GLY A 494 -5.82 -14.11 7.61
C GLY A 494 -5.42 -12.73 7.09
N ASN A 495 -5.21 -12.64 5.79
CA ASN A 495 -4.99 -11.37 5.12
C ASN A 495 -6.31 -10.61 4.98
N ARG A 496 -6.37 -9.37 5.46
CA ARG A 496 -7.57 -8.54 5.43
C ARG A 496 -7.28 -7.08 5.12
N ASN A 497 -8.15 -6.44 4.35
CA ASN A 497 -8.00 -5.04 3.93
C ASN A 497 -6.65 -4.80 3.24
N ILE A 498 -6.38 -5.57 2.18
CA ILE A 498 -5.15 -5.47 1.40
C ILE A 498 -5.44 -4.73 0.10
N ARG A 499 -4.65 -3.73 -0.21
CA ARG A 499 -4.69 -3.02 -1.48
C ARG A 499 -3.37 -3.13 -2.22
N ILE A 500 -3.42 -3.58 -3.48
CA ILE A 500 -2.27 -3.65 -4.39
C ILE A 500 -2.60 -2.82 -5.62
N ASP A 501 -1.83 -1.76 -5.88
CA ASP A 501 -2.14 -0.81 -6.94
C ASP A 501 -0.91 -0.37 -7.73
N ASN A 502 -1.08 -0.19 -9.04
CA ASN A 502 -0.09 0.38 -9.95
C ASN A 502 1.31 -0.29 -9.86
N CYS A 503 1.36 -1.60 -10.05
CA CYS A 503 2.60 -2.38 -10.02
C CYS A 503 2.95 -2.98 -11.40
N ASP A 504 4.25 -3.03 -11.71
CA ASP A 504 4.82 -3.77 -12.85
C ASP A 504 5.41 -5.08 -12.34
N ILE A 505 4.98 -6.21 -12.89
CA ILE A 505 5.39 -7.54 -12.37
C ILE A 505 5.89 -8.42 -13.51
N VAL A 506 7.09 -8.99 -13.31
CA VAL A 506 7.68 -10.10 -14.07
C VAL A 506 7.97 -11.23 -13.08
N SER A 507 7.56 -12.46 -13.39
CA SER A 507 7.70 -13.58 -12.46
C SER A 507 7.95 -14.90 -13.20
N SER A 508 8.84 -15.74 -12.66
CA SER A 508 8.98 -17.12 -13.13
C SER A 508 7.92 -18.07 -12.57
N ALA A 509 7.01 -17.54 -11.74
CA ALA A 509 5.82 -18.24 -11.25
C ALA A 509 4.57 -17.39 -11.52
N SER A 510 3.77 -17.04 -10.54
CA SER A 510 2.57 -16.22 -10.72
C SER A 510 2.83 -14.75 -10.38
N ALA A 511 2.23 -13.82 -11.14
CA ALA A 511 2.44 -12.40 -10.89
C ALA A 511 1.78 -11.97 -9.57
N VAL A 512 0.50 -12.28 -9.38
CA VAL A 512 -0.20 -12.09 -8.10
C VAL A 512 -0.85 -13.40 -7.70
N LYS A 513 -0.56 -13.86 -6.48
CA LYS A 513 -1.00 -15.16 -5.99
C LYS A 513 -1.56 -15.07 -4.58
N PHE A 514 -2.63 -15.82 -4.33
CA PHE A 514 -3.18 -16.16 -3.02
C PHE A 514 -2.82 -17.62 -2.71
N GLY A 515 -2.08 -17.84 -1.65
CA GLY A 515 -1.59 -19.18 -1.31
C GLY A 515 -0.12 -19.38 -1.70
N THR A 516 0.35 -20.62 -1.83
CA THR A 516 -0.37 -21.88 -1.62
C THR A 516 -0.81 -22.07 -0.17
N ALA A 517 0.02 -21.65 0.81
CA ALA A 517 -0.40 -21.71 2.21
C ALA A 517 -1.67 -20.88 2.42
N SER A 518 -2.75 -21.55 2.78
CA SER A 518 -4.10 -20.99 2.84
C SER A 518 -4.90 -21.55 4.02
N TRP A 519 -4.51 -21.15 5.25
CA TRP A 519 -5.11 -21.69 6.48
C TRP A 519 -6.14 -20.76 7.12
N GLY A 520 -5.82 -19.48 7.35
CA GLY A 520 -6.70 -18.49 7.98
C GLY A 520 -7.71 -17.90 6.99
N GLY A 521 -7.25 -17.14 6.01
CA GLY A 521 -8.14 -16.59 4.98
C GLY A 521 -7.62 -15.39 4.23
N PHE A 522 -8.46 -14.92 3.29
CA PHE A 522 -8.19 -13.75 2.46
C PHE A 522 -9.51 -12.99 2.28
N ARG A 523 -9.61 -11.78 2.83
CA ARG A 523 -10.87 -11.01 2.85
C ARG A 523 -10.62 -9.53 2.56
N ASP A 524 -11.57 -8.92 1.86
CA ASP A 524 -11.55 -7.47 1.58
C ASP A 524 -10.27 -7.06 0.86
N ILE A 525 -10.00 -7.66 -0.30
CA ILE A 525 -8.75 -7.48 -1.05
C ILE A 525 -9.05 -6.82 -2.39
N GLU A 526 -8.37 -5.72 -2.66
CA GLU A 526 -8.44 -4.98 -3.93
C GLU A 526 -7.08 -5.01 -4.64
N ILE A 527 -7.09 -5.40 -5.92
CA ILE A 527 -5.90 -5.46 -6.79
C ILE A 527 -6.22 -4.70 -8.07
N SER A 528 -5.46 -3.65 -8.36
CA SER A 528 -5.77 -2.74 -9.46
C SER A 528 -4.53 -2.25 -10.20
N HIS A 529 -4.73 -1.87 -11.48
CA HIS A 529 -3.71 -1.27 -12.35
C HIS A 529 -2.40 -2.08 -12.41
N ILE A 530 -2.49 -3.41 -12.55
CA ILE A 530 -1.32 -4.29 -12.60
C ILE A 530 -0.91 -4.53 -14.05
N ARG A 531 0.35 -4.30 -14.34
CA ARG A 531 0.99 -4.64 -15.61
C ARG A 531 1.86 -5.88 -15.41
N VAL A 532 1.48 -6.95 -16.07
CA VAL A 532 2.18 -8.25 -16.00
C VAL A 532 2.89 -8.47 -17.33
N LYS A 533 4.14 -8.89 -17.27
CA LYS A 533 4.92 -9.22 -18.47
C LYS A 533 5.82 -10.42 -18.20
N ASP A 534 6.07 -11.22 -19.24
CA ASP A 534 7.04 -12.32 -19.21
C ASP A 534 6.89 -13.22 -17.96
N THR A 535 5.63 -13.59 -17.66
CA THR A 535 5.29 -14.33 -16.44
C THR A 535 4.95 -15.78 -16.79
N TYR A 536 5.65 -16.71 -16.13
CA TYR A 536 5.64 -18.13 -16.52
C TYR A 536 4.31 -18.83 -16.23
N ARG A 537 3.67 -18.53 -15.09
CA ARG A 537 2.39 -19.11 -14.67
C ARG A 537 1.24 -18.12 -14.85
N SER A 538 0.51 -17.85 -13.80
CA SER A 538 -0.73 -17.08 -13.86
C SER A 538 -0.51 -15.58 -13.65
N ALA A 539 -1.23 -14.76 -14.42
CA ALA A 539 -1.36 -13.34 -14.06
C ALA A 539 -2.02 -13.19 -12.69
N ILE A 540 -3.13 -13.91 -12.47
CA ILE A 540 -3.87 -13.95 -11.20
C ILE A 540 -4.11 -15.41 -10.81
N ALA A 541 -3.63 -15.81 -9.63
CA ALA A 541 -3.88 -17.12 -9.02
C ALA A 541 -4.55 -16.95 -7.66
N ILE A 542 -5.73 -17.55 -7.46
CA ILE A 542 -6.51 -17.48 -6.21
C ILE A 542 -6.74 -18.91 -5.71
N GLU A 543 -6.07 -19.26 -4.62
CA GLU A 543 -6.03 -20.65 -4.13
C GLU A 543 -6.47 -20.73 -2.68
N SER A 544 -7.48 -21.57 -2.39
CA SER A 544 -7.86 -22.01 -1.05
C SER A 544 -7.77 -23.53 -1.00
N VAL A 545 -6.68 -24.07 -0.44
CA VAL A 545 -6.40 -25.51 -0.47
C VAL A 545 -6.08 -26.10 0.91
N ASP A 546 -5.97 -25.26 1.95
CA ASP A 546 -5.67 -25.68 3.33
C ASP A 546 -6.79 -25.27 4.31
N GLY A 547 -7.96 -24.92 3.82
CA GLY A 547 -9.11 -24.58 4.65
C GLY A 547 -9.40 -23.08 4.81
N ALA A 548 -8.73 -22.20 4.04
CA ALA A 548 -8.96 -20.78 4.07
C ALA A 548 -10.35 -20.38 3.56
N ILE A 549 -10.87 -19.30 4.14
CA ILE A 549 -12.05 -18.59 3.62
C ILE A 549 -11.58 -17.42 2.76
N ILE A 550 -11.88 -17.46 1.47
CA ILE A 550 -11.66 -16.36 0.54
C ILE A 550 -12.98 -15.66 0.26
N ASN A 551 -13.06 -14.37 0.53
CA ASN A 551 -14.28 -13.60 0.28
C ASN A 551 -13.98 -12.14 0.01
N ASN A 552 -14.84 -11.50 -0.81
CA ASN A 552 -14.76 -10.10 -1.16
C ASN A 552 -13.39 -9.72 -1.76
N VAL A 553 -13.04 -10.42 -2.87
CA VAL A 553 -11.83 -10.14 -3.66
C VAL A 553 -12.23 -9.43 -4.94
N TYR A 554 -11.67 -8.25 -5.15
CA TYR A 554 -11.89 -7.42 -6.32
C TYR A 554 -10.58 -7.16 -7.06
N VAL A 555 -10.49 -7.68 -8.29
CA VAL A 555 -9.33 -7.52 -9.17
C VAL A 555 -9.76 -6.77 -10.42
N HIS A 556 -9.09 -5.67 -10.76
CA HIS A 556 -9.47 -4.89 -11.93
C HIS A 556 -8.31 -4.14 -12.59
N ASP A 557 -8.53 -3.78 -13.86
CA ASP A 557 -7.56 -3.02 -14.68
C ASP A 557 -6.20 -3.73 -14.78
N ILE A 558 -6.24 -5.00 -15.24
CA ILE A 558 -5.07 -5.86 -15.39
C ILE A 558 -4.67 -5.92 -16.88
N HIS A 559 -3.42 -5.66 -17.16
CA HIS A 559 -2.85 -5.80 -18.49
C HIS A 559 -1.67 -6.78 -18.46
N ALA A 560 -1.85 -7.97 -19.05
CA ALA A 560 -0.86 -9.04 -19.05
C ALA A 560 -0.44 -9.38 -20.49
N VAL A 561 0.84 -9.38 -20.73
CA VAL A 561 1.40 -9.79 -22.02
C VAL A 561 2.47 -10.84 -21.83
N ASN A 562 2.58 -11.77 -22.80
CA ASN A 562 3.52 -12.88 -22.71
C ASN A 562 3.42 -13.59 -21.34
N THR A 563 2.18 -14.00 -20.98
CA THR A 563 1.86 -14.58 -19.67
C THR A 563 1.22 -15.96 -19.87
N GLY A 564 1.71 -16.97 -19.15
CA GLY A 564 1.38 -18.37 -19.38
C GLY A 564 -0.07 -18.74 -19.12
N ASN A 565 -0.71 -18.10 -18.15
CA ASN A 565 -2.11 -18.34 -17.82
C ASN A 565 -2.79 -17.05 -17.32
N PRO A 566 -3.97 -16.69 -17.82
CA PRO A 566 -4.65 -15.48 -17.37
C PRO A 566 -5.17 -15.55 -15.93
N ILE A 567 -5.98 -16.59 -15.63
CA ILE A 567 -6.74 -16.73 -14.39
C ILE A 567 -6.73 -18.19 -13.94
N PHE A 568 -6.28 -18.41 -12.72
CA PHE A 568 -6.34 -19.71 -12.04
C PHE A 568 -7.02 -19.55 -10.68
N ILE A 569 -8.21 -20.15 -10.51
CA ILE A 569 -8.94 -20.16 -9.24
C ILE A 569 -9.15 -21.60 -8.79
N ARG A 570 -8.65 -21.93 -7.61
CA ARG A 570 -8.69 -23.30 -7.09
C ARG A 570 -9.18 -23.35 -5.64
N LEU A 571 -10.27 -24.09 -5.43
CA LEU A 571 -10.66 -24.59 -4.12
C LEU A 571 -10.29 -26.09 -4.03
N GLY A 572 -9.50 -26.45 -3.05
CA GLY A 572 -9.00 -27.83 -2.84
C GLY A 572 -9.02 -28.24 -1.37
N LEU A 573 -8.41 -29.37 -1.07
CA LEU A 573 -8.27 -29.90 0.30
C LEU A 573 -6.90 -30.61 0.44
N ARG A 574 -5.82 -29.82 0.42
CA ARG A 574 -4.45 -30.32 0.41
C ARG A 574 -4.03 -30.86 1.77
N ALA A 575 -4.40 -30.18 2.84
CA ALA A 575 -3.99 -30.50 4.19
C ALA A 575 -5.19 -30.66 5.13
N GLY A 576 -5.25 -31.83 5.81
CA GLY A 576 -6.29 -32.14 6.80
C GLY A 576 -7.69 -32.30 6.20
N ASP A 577 -8.71 -32.13 7.06
CA ASP A 577 -10.13 -32.26 6.72
C ASP A 577 -10.89 -30.93 6.77
N ARG A 578 -10.18 -29.82 6.98
CA ARG A 578 -10.79 -28.50 7.06
C ARG A 578 -11.12 -27.98 5.66
N LYS A 579 -12.41 -27.96 5.34
CA LYS A 579 -12.90 -27.40 4.08
C LYS A 579 -12.80 -25.87 4.10
N GLY A 580 -12.11 -25.31 3.09
CA GLY A 580 -12.12 -23.87 2.81
C GLY A 580 -13.34 -23.45 2.01
N SER A 581 -13.42 -22.18 1.67
CA SER A 581 -14.43 -21.66 0.74
C SER A 581 -13.87 -20.52 -0.09
N ILE A 582 -14.42 -20.38 -1.31
CA ILE A 582 -14.23 -19.19 -2.16
C ILE A 582 -15.63 -18.61 -2.39
N GLY A 583 -15.93 -17.47 -1.75
CA GLY A 583 -17.26 -16.87 -1.76
C GLY A 583 -17.44 -15.92 -2.93
N ASN A 584 -17.03 -14.67 -2.80
CA ASN A 584 -17.25 -13.62 -3.79
C ASN A 584 -15.92 -13.12 -4.38
N VAL A 585 -15.68 -13.47 -5.65
CA VAL A 585 -14.51 -13.00 -6.42
C VAL A 585 -15.00 -12.29 -7.67
N THR A 586 -14.55 -11.07 -7.90
CA THR A 586 -14.85 -10.30 -9.10
C THR A 586 -13.54 -9.92 -9.80
N ILE A 587 -13.42 -10.25 -11.09
CA ILE A 587 -12.32 -9.83 -11.95
C ILE A 587 -12.89 -9.00 -13.08
N LYS A 588 -12.39 -7.77 -13.26
CA LYS A 588 -12.92 -6.80 -14.21
C LYS A 588 -11.80 -6.13 -15.02
N ASN A 589 -12.10 -5.79 -16.28
CA ASN A 589 -11.16 -5.06 -17.15
C ASN A 589 -9.79 -5.75 -17.24
N LEU A 590 -9.77 -7.03 -17.61
CA LEU A 590 -8.52 -7.79 -17.78
C LEU A 590 -8.25 -8.04 -19.26
N TYR A 591 -7.06 -7.65 -19.70
CA TYR A 591 -6.47 -8.10 -20.96
C TYR A 591 -5.31 -9.06 -20.68
N CYS A 592 -5.25 -10.18 -21.40
CA CYS A 592 -4.12 -11.12 -21.33
C CYS A 592 -3.77 -11.69 -22.69
N GLN A 593 -2.49 -11.67 -23.03
CA GLN A 593 -1.94 -12.35 -24.20
C GLN A 593 -1.10 -13.55 -23.74
N VAL A 594 -1.56 -14.74 -24.09
CA VAL A 594 -0.90 -16.01 -23.77
C VAL A 594 -0.01 -16.43 -24.95
N PRO A 595 1.30 -16.65 -24.76
CA PRO A 595 2.20 -17.08 -25.82
C PRO A 595 2.08 -18.58 -26.12
N PHE A 596 2.65 -19.01 -27.23
CA PHE A 596 2.78 -20.45 -27.55
C PHE A 596 3.98 -21.10 -26.83
N GLY A 597 5.03 -20.37 -26.57
CA GLY A 597 6.26 -20.87 -25.92
C GLY A 597 6.33 -20.56 -24.42
N LYS A 598 7.51 -20.69 -23.85
CA LYS A 598 7.77 -20.28 -22.47
C LYS A 598 7.73 -18.75 -22.39
N PRO A 599 6.89 -18.17 -21.54
CA PRO A 599 6.80 -16.71 -21.42
C PRO A 599 8.05 -16.06 -20.84
N ASP A 600 8.68 -16.70 -19.88
CA ASP A 600 9.89 -16.22 -19.21
C ASP A 600 11.11 -16.90 -19.81
N GLU A 601 11.80 -16.22 -20.73
CA GLU A 601 13.01 -16.70 -21.36
C GLU A 601 14.19 -16.83 -20.36
N ALA A 602 14.18 -16.02 -19.32
CA ALA A 602 15.17 -16.07 -18.24
C ALA A 602 14.86 -17.15 -17.20
N TYR A 603 13.76 -17.90 -17.38
CA TYR A 603 13.43 -19.03 -16.53
C TYR A 603 14.52 -20.10 -16.66
N ASP A 604 15.40 -20.12 -15.70
CA ASP A 604 16.26 -21.26 -15.49
C ASP A 604 15.57 -22.26 -14.54
N LEU A 605 16.14 -23.42 -14.39
CA LEU A 605 15.57 -24.48 -13.54
C LEU A 605 15.48 -24.14 -12.04
N ARG A 606 15.76 -22.90 -11.65
CA ARG A 606 15.63 -22.42 -10.27
C ARG A 606 14.21 -22.09 -9.88
N GLY A 607 13.35 -21.83 -10.86
CA GLY A 607 11.91 -21.73 -10.60
C GLY A 607 11.24 -23.09 -10.44
N PRO A 608 9.98 -23.14 -10.02
CA PRO A 608 9.23 -24.39 -9.88
C PRO A 608 9.02 -25.05 -11.24
N GLY A 609 9.53 -26.25 -11.43
CA GLY A 609 9.36 -27.02 -12.68
C GLY A 609 7.90 -27.34 -12.97
N LEU A 610 7.52 -27.37 -14.23
CA LEU A 610 6.24 -27.86 -14.71
C LEU A 610 6.40 -29.23 -15.35
N ASP A 611 5.44 -30.11 -15.10
CA ASP A 611 5.44 -31.47 -15.64
C ASP A 611 4.87 -31.54 -17.07
N VAL A 612 4.21 -30.48 -17.54
CA VAL A 612 3.51 -30.43 -18.84
C VAL A 612 3.88 -29.19 -19.63
N ILE A 613 3.65 -29.24 -20.95
CA ILE A 613 3.80 -28.10 -21.84
C ILE A 613 2.87 -26.97 -21.37
N HIS A 614 3.39 -25.77 -21.35
CA HIS A 614 2.72 -24.56 -20.90
C HIS A 614 1.42 -24.25 -21.66
N ASN A 615 1.46 -24.43 -22.96
CA ASN A 615 0.33 -24.29 -23.88
C ASN A 615 -0.13 -25.66 -24.34
N PRO A 616 -1.36 -25.82 -24.54
CA PRO A 616 -2.57 -24.99 -24.61
C PRO A 616 -3.48 -25.12 -23.38
N ILE A 617 -2.99 -24.79 -22.18
CA ILE A 617 -3.76 -24.90 -20.94
C ILE A 617 -4.66 -23.67 -20.77
N PRO A 618 -5.99 -23.83 -20.61
CA PRO A 618 -6.93 -22.73 -20.44
C PRO A 618 -6.86 -22.11 -19.04
N SER A 619 -7.50 -20.95 -18.87
CA SER A 619 -7.90 -20.49 -17.54
C SER A 619 -8.80 -21.52 -16.87
N SER A 620 -8.69 -21.68 -15.55
CA SER A 620 -9.55 -22.63 -14.83
C SER A 620 -10.09 -22.05 -13.53
N ILE A 621 -11.35 -22.40 -13.24
CA ILE A 621 -12.05 -22.06 -12.01
C ILE A 621 -12.66 -23.36 -11.49
N THR A 622 -12.06 -23.94 -10.43
CA THR A 622 -12.38 -25.30 -10.03
C THR A 622 -12.52 -25.45 -8.52
N GLY A 623 -13.70 -25.90 -8.09
CA GLY A 623 -13.93 -26.47 -6.77
C GLY A 623 -13.51 -27.94 -6.71
N ILE A 624 -14.05 -28.67 -5.73
CA ILE A 624 -13.91 -30.11 -5.56
C ILE A 624 -15.30 -30.73 -5.30
N PRO A 625 -15.47 -32.04 -5.45
CA PRO A 625 -16.71 -32.70 -5.07
C PRO A 625 -17.12 -32.33 -3.64
N ASP A 626 -18.41 -32.06 -3.43
CA ASP A 626 -19.00 -31.65 -2.15
C ASP A 626 -18.46 -30.34 -1.53
N ASN A 627 -17.70 -29.54 -2.31
CA ASN A 627 -17.25 -28.23 -1.90
C ASN A 627 -17.07 -27.29 -3.11
N ARG A 628 -18.17 -26.65 -3.50
CA ARG A 628 -18.22 -25.76 -4.67
C ARG A 628 -17.69 -24.37 -4.36
N ILE A 629 -17.19 -23.72 -5.39
CA ILE A 629 -16.91 -22.28 -5.37
C ILE A 629 -18.25 -21.54 -5.38
N GLY A 630 -18.47 -20.59 -4.49
CA GLY A 630 -19.73 -19.86 -4.33
C GLY A 630 -20.03 -18.95 -5.52
N LYS A 631 -19.28 -17.86 -5.67
CA LYS A 631 -19.55 -16.90 -6.76
C LYS A 631 -18.27 -16.33 -7.37
N VAL A 632 -18.20 -16.40 -8.71
CA VAL A 632 -17.15 -15.73 -9.49
C VAL A 632 -17.79 -14.89 -10.60
N THR A 633 -17.39 -13.63 -10.69
CA THR A 633 -17.81 -12.70 -11.75
C THR A 633 -16.60 -12.27 -12.59
N LEU A 634 -16.70 -12.47 -13.90
CA LEU A 634 -15.74 -11.96 -14.89
C LEU A 634 -16.46 -10.93 -15.77
N GLU A 635 -15.94 -9.69 -15.81
CA GLU A 635 -16.54 -8.59 -16.56
C GLU A 635 -15.49 -7.83 -17.38
N ASN A 636 -15.75 -7.60 -18.67
CA ASN A 636 -14.84 -6.94 -19.59
C ASN A 636 -13.48 -7.66 -19.63
N ILE A 637 -13.48 -8.93 -20.02
CA ILE A 637 -12.29 -9.77 -20.11
C ILE A 637 -11.94 -9.98 -21.57
N GLU A 638 -10.72 -9.73 -21.96
CA GLU A 638 -10.20 -10.05 -23.29
C GLU A 638 -8.93 -10.89 -23.18
N ILE A 639 -8.94 -12.07 -23.78
CA ILE A 639 -7.81 -12.99 -23.74
C ILE A 639 -7.47 -13.42 -25.16
N GLU A 640 -6.18 -13.35 -25.51
CA GLU A 640 -5.62 -13.90 -26.74
C GLU A 640 -4.88 -15.18 -26.44
N TYR A 641 -5.42 -16.31 -26.90
CA TYR A 641 -4.82 -17.62 -26.75
C TYR A 641 -4.06 -18.03 -28.04
N PRO A 642 -3.00 -18.82 -27.91
CA PRO A 642 -2.21 -19.24 -29.07
C PRO A 642 -2.98 -20.18 -29.99
N GLY A 643 -3.88 -21.02 -29.44
CA GLY A 643 -4.54 -22.11 -30.20
C GLY A 643 -3.60 -23.29 -30.49
N ARG A 644 -3.78 -23.92 -31.66
CA ARG A 644 -3.00 -25.05 -32.18
C ARG A 644 -3.28 -26.43 -31.59
N ALA A 645 -4.18 -26.55 -30.61
CA ALA A 645 -4.50 -27.87 -30.13
C ALA A 645 -5.18 -28.72 -31.22
N THR A 646 -4.62 -29.89 -31.45
CA THR A 646 -5.15 -30.90 -32.39
C THR A 646 -6.19 -31.77 -31.70
N LYS A 647 -6.91 -32.60 -32.44
CA LYS A 647 -7.83 -33.60 -31.89
C LYS A 647 -7.11 -34.57 -30.96
N GLY A 648 -5.84 -34.91 -31.26
CA GLY A 648 -5.03 -35.77 -30.40
C GLY A 648 -4.58 -35.12 -29.10
N GLN A 649 -4.46 -33.79 -29.09
CA GLN A 649 -4.12 -33.02 -27.86
C GLN A 649 -5.34 -32.77 -26.98
N ALA A 650 -6.56 -32.88 -27.48
CA ALA A 650 -7.78 -32.94 -26.71
C ALA A 650 -7.86 -34.31 -26.01
N TYR A 651 -6.97 -34.52 -25.04
CA TYR A 651 -6.70 -35.78 -24.36
C TYR A 651 -7.94 -36.45 -23.78
N ILE A 652 -8.87 -35.65 -23.24
CA ILE A 652 -10.16 -36.13 -22.71
C ILE A 652 -11.27 -35.70 -23.66
N PRO A 653 -11.97 -36.63 -24.32
CA PRO A 653 -13.13 -36.31 -25.13
C PRO A 653 -14.22 -35.62 -24.29
N LEU A 654 -14.98 -34.70 -24.89
CA LEU A 654 -16.00 -33.92 -24.18
C LEU A 654 -17.08 -34.77 -23.48
N TRP A 655 -17.45 -35.91 -24.05
CA TRP A 655 -18.41 -36.83 -23.42
C TRP A 655 -17.85 -37.60 -22.22
N ARG A 656 -16.53 -37.50 -21.98
CA ARG A 656 -15.81 -38.09 -20.84
C ARG A 656 -15.17 -37.01 -19.96
N VAL A 657 -15.71 -35.82 -19.93
CA VAL A 657 -15.16 -34.67 -19.16
C VAL A 657 -15.03 -34.98 -17.65
N GLN A 658 -15.86 -35.89 -17.11
CA GLN A 658 -15.75 -36.40 -15.75
C GLN A 658 -14.43 -37.16 -15.46
N ASP A 659 -13.72 -37.60 -16.51
CA ASP A 659 -12.44 -38.33 -16.34
C ASP A 659 -11.26 -37.35 -16.11
N VAL A 660 -11.47 -36.03 -16.24
CA VAL A 660 -10.50 -35.03 -15.78
C VAL A 660 -10.26 -35.23 -14.28
N PRO A 661 -9.03 -35.50 -13.82
CA PRO A 661 -8.77 -35.84 -12.43
C PRO A 661 -9.12 -34.68 -11.50
N GLU A 662 -9.76 -34.98 -10.35
CA GLU A 662 -10.16 -33.97 -9.35
C GLU A 662 -8.97 -33.29 -8.65
N GLN A 663 -7.88 -34.00 -8.50
CA GLN A 663 -6.64 -33.52 -7.88
C GLN A 663 -6.87 -32.84 -6.51
N VAL A 664 -7.77 -33.39 -5.69
CA VAL A 664 -8.27 -32.81 -4.44
C VAL A 664 -7.16 -32.38 -3.50
N LYS A 665 -6.09 -33.21 -3.37
CA LYS A 665 -4.96 -33.02 -2.45
C LYS A 665 -3.68 -32.55 -3.11
N LYS A 666 -3.69 -32.37 -4.44
CA LYS A 666 -2.49 -31.96 -5.17
C LYS A 666 -2.13 -30.51 -4.89
N TYR A 667 -0.83 -30.19 -4.96
CA TYR A 667 -0.36 -28.82 -4.97
C TYR A 667 -1.03 -28.04 -6.10
N PRO A 668 -1.63 -26.87 -5.85
CA PRO A 668 -2.38 -26.12 -6.85
C PRO A 668 -1.43 -25.47 -7.84
N GLU A 669 -1.73 -25.70 -9.10
CA GLU A 669 -0.95 -25.23 -10.22
C GLU A 669 -1.85 -25.18 -11.46
N PHE A 670 -1.77 -24.13 -12.29
CA PHE A 670 -2.64 -24.03 -13.45
C PHE A 670 -2.56 -25.27 -14.39
N SER A 671 -1.45 -25.96 -14.38
CA SER A 671 -1.20 -27.19 -15.14
C SER A 671 -1.57 -28.49 -14.42
N MET A 672 -2.10 -28.41 -13.21
CA MET A 672 -2.30 -29.58 -12.33
C MET A 672 -3.22 -30.66 -12.89
N PHE A 673 -4.11 -30.31 -13.78
CA PHE A 673 -5.06 -31.22 -14.41
C PHE A 673 -4.53 -31.88 -15.69
N GLY A 674 -3.34 -31.47 -16.16
CA GLY A 674 -2.84 -31.84 -17.48
C GLY A 674 -3.56 -31.08 -18.59
N GLU A 675 -3.69 -31.72 -19.75
CA GLU A 675 -4.42 -31.13 -20.88
C GLU A 675 -5.92 -31.13 -20.63
N LEU A 676 -6.54 -29.96 -20.79
CA LEU A 676 -7.96 -29.77 -20.56
C LEU A 676 -8.76 -29.68 -21.86
N PRO A 677 -10.03 -30.09 -21.89
CA PRO A 677 -10.86 -30.16 -23.08
C PRO A 677 -11.41 -28.77 -23.51
N ALA A 678 -10.87 -27.68 -23.02
CA ALA A 678 -11.22 -26.31 -23.41
C ALA A 678 -9.96 -25.55 -23.82
N TYR A 679 -10.09 -24.51 -24.65
CA TYR A 679 -8.96 -23.61 -24.90
C TYR A 679 -9.03 -22.31 -24.08
N GLY A 680 -10.21 -21.85 -23.70
CA GLY A 680 -10.44 -20.60 -22.99
C GLY A 680 -10.63 -20.78 -21.49
N PHE A 681 -11.76 -21.38 -21.07
CA PHE A 681 -12.08 -21.61 -19.66
C PHE A 681 -12.54 -23.04 -19.40
N TYR A 682 -11.99 -23.61 -18.32
CA TYR A 682 -12.47 -24.86 -17.71
C TYR A 682 -13.10 -24.55 -16.35
N LEU A 683 -14.39 -24.81 -16.21
CA LEU A 683 -15.21 -24.48 -15.05
C LEU A 683 -15.74 -25.74 -14.41
N ARG A 684 -15.48 -25.98 -13.11
CA ARG A 684 -15.93 -27.20 -12.43
C ARG A 684 -16.26 -26.95 -10.95
N HIS A 685 -17.36 -27.57 -10.47
CA HIS A 685 -17.86 -27.45 -9.10
C HIS A 685 -18.03 -26.00 -8.65
N ILE A 686 -18.96 -25.28 -9.30
CA ILE A 686 -19.24 -23.87 -9.04
C ILE A 686 -20.75 -23.69 -8.83
N GLU A 687 -21.14 -22.93 -7.81
CA GLU A 687 -22.53 -22.55 -7.60
C GLU A 687 -22.97 -21.45 -8.58
N ASN A 688 -22.23 -20.35 -8.63
CA ASN A 688 -22.60 -19.19 -9.45
C ASN A 688 -21.39 -18.65 -10.24
N VAL A 689 -21.51 -18.66 -11.56
CA VAL A 689 -20.50 -18.01 -12.43
C VAL A 689 -21.19 -17.02 -13.36
N ILE A 690 -20.63 -15.81 -13.43
CA ILE A 690 -21.17 -14.71 -14.22
C ILE A 690 -20.08 -14.20 -15.17
N PHE A 691 -20.29 -14.35 -16.46
CA PHE A 691 -19.46 -13.77 -17.52
C PHE A 691 -20.24 -12.64 -18.20
N LYS A 692 -19.63 -11.45 -18.28
CA LYS A 692 -20.17 -10.27 -18.94
C LYS A 692 -19.10 -9.66 -19.84
N ASN A 693 -19.36 -9.57 -21.13
CA ASN A 693 -18.43 -9.05 -22.14
C ASN A 693 -17.06 -9.74 -22.03
N VAL A 694 -17.05 -11.07 -22.28
CA VAL A 694 -15.83 -11.90 -22.25
C VAL A 694 -15.46 -12.32 -23.65
N LYS A 695 -14.26 -11.97 -24.11
CA LYS A 695 -13.76 -12.25 -25.45
C LYS A 695 -12.52 -13.14 -25.37
N MET A 696 -12.59 -14.29 -26.04
CA MET A 696 -11.50 -15.26 -26.16
C MET A 696 -11.07 -15.38 -27.61
N LYS A 697 -10.00 -14.71 -27.97
CA LYS A 697 -9.47 -14.73 -29.33
C LYS A 697 -8.47 -15.86 -29.48
N LEU A 698 -8.48 -16.52 -30.66
CA LEU A 698 -7.47 -17.50 -31.04
C LEU A 698 -6.55 -16.89 -32.11
N LYS A 699 -5.24 -17.04 -31.91
CA LYS A 699 -4.25 -16.68 -32.95
C LYS A 699 -4.27 -17.68 -34.08
N GLU A 700 -4.42 -18.97 -33.77
CA GLU A 700 -4.56 -20.06 -34.71
C GLU A 700 -5.72 -20.97 -34.30
N SER A 701 -6.23 -21.80 -35.21
CA SER A 701 -7.36 -22.68 -34.95
C SER A 701 -7.09 -23.68 -33.83
N ASP A 702 -8.14 -23.99 -33.03
CA ASP A 702 -8.13 -24.98 -31.96
C ASP A 702 -9.37 -25.88 -32.05
N TYR A 703 -9.23 -27.17 -31.82
CA TYR A 703 -10.34 -28.12 -31.93
C TYR A 703 -11.21 -28.19 -30.68
N ARG A 704 -10.80 -27.57 -29.59
CA ARG A 704 -11.55 -27.56 -28.33
C ARG A 704 -12.59 -26.44 -28.34
N PRO A 705 -13.72 -26.56 -27.59
CA PRO A 705 -14.62 -25.44 -27.35
C PRO A 705 -13.91 -24.34 -26.51
N ALA A 706 -14.46 -23.14 -26.56
CA ALA A 706 -13.95 -22.01 -25.79
C ALA A 706 -14.14 -22.22 -24.28
N ILE A 707 -15.30 -22.75 -23.88
CA ILE A 707 -15.65 -22.96 -22.48
C ILE A 707 -16.18 -24.39 -22.29
N VAL A 708 -15.69 -25.06 -21.27
CA VAL A 708 -16.23 -26.32 -20.77
C VAL A 708 -16.73 -26.12 -19.36
N MET A 709 -17.97 -26.52 -19.09
CA MET A 709 -18.61 -26.50 -17.77
C MET A 709 -18.92 -27.92 -17.32
N ASP A 710 -18.42 -28.29 -16.16
CA ASP A 710 -18.67 -29.55 -15.51
C ASP A 710 -19.13 -29.32 -14.05
N ASP A 711 -20.34 -29.70 -13.72
CA ASP A 711 -20.95 -29.43 -12.41
C ASP A 711 -20.97 -27.92 -12.05
N VAL A 712 -21.57 -27.11 -12.92
CA VAL A 712 -21.82 -25.68 -12.70
C VAL A 712 -23.32 -25.48 -12.56
N GLU A 713 -23.80 -25.00 -11.41
CA GLU A 713 -25.23 -24.85 -11.12
C GLU A 713 -25.82 -23.68 -11.92
N ASN A 714 -25.37 -22.47 -11.64
CA ASN A 714 -25.87 -21.24 -12.26
C ASN A 714 -24.78 -20.58 -13.09
N ALA A 715 -25.00 -20.46 -14.38
CA ALA A 715 -24.10 -19.79 -15.31
C ALA A 715 -24.85 -18.70 -16.06
N VAL A 716 -24.41 -17.45 -15.89
CA VAL A 716 -24.87 -16.29 -16.67
C VAL A 716 -23.79 -15.91 -17.67
N MET A 717 -24.12 -16.02 -18.97
CA MET A 717 -23.19 -15.80 -20.09
C MET A 717 -23.73 -14.66 -20.98
N ASN A 718 -23.38 -13.42 -20.62
CA ASN A 718 -23.78 -12.23 -21.37
C ASN A 718 -22.61 -11.73 -22.22
N GLU A 719 -22.82 -11.62 -23.52
CA GLU A 719 -21.79 -11.12 -24.48
C GLU A 719 -20.46 -11.91 -24.40
N VAL A 720 -20.56 -13.25 -24.45
CA VAL A 720 -19.40 -14.15 -24.43
C VAL A 720 -19.03 -14.56 -25.88
N TYR A 721 -17.82 -14.34 -26.31
CA TYR A 721 -17.36 -14.60 -27.65
C TYR A 721 -16.02 -15.36 -27.66
N PRO A 722 -15.91 -16.45 -28.50
CA PRO A 722 -17.00 -17.07 -29.22
C PRO A 722 -17.95 -17.82 -28.29
N ASN A 723 -19.20 -17.96 -28.71
CA ASN A 723 -20.20 -18.73 -27.97
C ASN A 723 -20.07 -20.24 -28.27
N SER A 724 -18.89 -20.79 -28.04
CA SER A 724 -18.57 -22.21 -28.15
C SER A 724 -18.47 -22.81 -26.76
N ILE A 725 -19.61 -23.18 -26.21
CA ILE A 725 -19.77 -23.62 -24.81
C ILE A 725 -20.26 -25.07 -24.78
N PHE A 726 -19.52 -25.93 -24.06
CA PHE A 726 -19.97 -27.25 -23.70
C PHE A 726 -20.37 -27.30 -22.23
N LYS A 727 -21.56 -27.79 -21.92
CA LYS A 727 -22.03 -28.00 -20.56
C LYS A 727 -22.45 -29.46 -20.37
N ARG A 728 -21.79 -30.15 -19.45
CA ARG A 728 -22.22 -31.48 -19.05
C ARG A 728 -23.54 -31.35 -18.27
N LYS A 729 -24.58 -32.10 -18.71
CA LYS A 729 -25.80 -32.26 -17.92
C LYS A 729 -25.53 -33.34 -16.87
N LEU A 730 -25.69 -32.98 -15.62
CA LEU A 730 -25.64 -33.92 -14.49
C LEU A 730 -26.92 -34.73 -14.39
#